data_90d77b185f5e392c2315856c74419d7d
#
_entry.id   90d77b185f5e392c2315856c74419d7d
#
_cell.length_a   1.000
_cell.length_b   1.000
_cell.length_c   1.000
_cell.angle_alpha   90.00
_cell.angle_beta   90.00
_cell.angle_gamma   90.00
#
_symmetry.space_group_name_H-M   'P 1'
#
loop_
_entity.id
_entity.type
_entity.pdbx_description
1 polymer ?
#
loop_
_entity_poly.entity_id
_entity_poly.type
_entity_poly.pdbx_seq_one_letter_code
_entity_poly.pdbx_strand_id
1 'polypeptide(L)'
;MKPGFFIDRPVFSTVLSILIVIVGIIGLALLPVDQYPQITPPVVKISATYPGASALTVSQAVATPIEQELNGTPGMIYMQSSSSNSGSLNITVTFDVSADPDLAAVEIQNRVKLAESRLPAEVIQNGISVEKQAPSQLMTICLTSSDPKFDEIYLSNFATINVLDLLRRIPGVGRVSNIGSRYYAMQIWALPDKLANFGLTVQDLQNALKDQNRESAAGVLGQQPVKGLDITIPITTQGRLSSAKQFEDIVVRANANGSIIRLRDVARVSLEASSYSTESGINGENAAVLDIYMLPGANAMEVAKSVKAAMEEISANFPEGMSYEIPFDMTTYISESIHEVYKTLFEALILVVLVVFLSLQSWRATVIPIVAVPISLIGTFGFMLIFGFSLNILTLLGLILAIGIVVDDAIVVVENVEHLMETEKLSPYEATKKAMNGLASALIATSLVLCAVFVPVSFLSGITGQLYRQFTITIAVSVLLSTVVALTLSPVMCSLILKPDSGKKKNIVFRKINEWLNLGNHKYVAVINRVIRNPRRLMSAFGLVLVAIFIIHRLVPTSFLPVEDQGYFKIELELPEGATLERTRVVTDRAVQYLEKNPYVAYVQNVTGSSPRVGSNQARSELTVILKPWEERKGISIDKIMENVEQDLKEYPECKVYLSTPPVIPGLGTSGGFEMQLEARGEATFDNLVQAADTLMYYAQKHKELTGLSSSLQSEIPQLYFDVDRDKVKMLGVPLADVFSTMKAYTGSVYVNDFNMFNRIYKVYIQAEAPYREHKDNINL
;
A
#
# COMPACT_ATOMS: atom_id res chain seq x y z
N MET A 1 -37.11 12.51 30.24
CA MET A 1 -38.25 11.58 30.13
C MET A 1 -38.44 10.89 31.46
N LYS A 2 -39.71 10.69 31.92
CA LYS A 2 -39.95 9.91 33.15
C LYS A 2 -39.61 8.45 32.85
N PRO A 3 -38.76 7.77 33.66
CA PRO A 3 -38.33 6.39 33.39
C PRO A 3 -39.47 5.38 33.21
N GLY A 4 -40.65 5.64 33.82
CA GLY A 4 -41.84 4.79 33.68
C GLY A 4 -42.48 4.78 32.28
N PHE A 5 -42.20 5.74 31.42
CA PHE A 5 -42.86 5.84 30.10
C PHE A 5 -42.65 4.57 29.22
N PHE A 6 -41.46 4.04 29.20
CA PHE A 6 -41.12 2.84 28.40
C PHE A 6 -41.67 1.56 29.02
N ILE A 7 -41.71 1.47 30.36
CA ILE A 7 -42.26 0.33 31.10
C ILE A 7 -43.77 0.22 30.86
N ASP A 8 -44.47 1.36 30.79
CA ASP A 8 -45.92 1.42 30.53
C ASP A 8 -46.23 1.13 29.03
N ARG A 9 -45.23 1.15 28.13
CA ARG A 9 -45.40 0.96 26.69
C ARG A 9 -44.36 -0.04 26.12
N PRO A 10 -44.46 -1.33 26.42
CA PRO A 10 -43.44 -2.32 26.05
C PRO A 10 -43.25 -2.46 24.56
N VAL A 11 -44.30 -2.34 23.76
CA VAL A 11 -44.24 -2.41 22.31
C VAL A 11 -43.37 -1.31 21.72
N PHE A 12 -43.48 -0.08 22.21
CA PHE A 12 -42.67 1.04 21.74
C PHE A 12 -41.18 0.82 21.99
N SER A 13 -40.83 0.32 23.17
CA SER A 13 -39.43 0.00 23.51
C SER A 13 -38.83 -1.11 22.63
N THR A 14 -39.64 -2.15 22.36
CA THR A 14 -39.21 -3.26 21.50
C THR A 14 -39.04 -2.79 20.05
N VAL A 15 -39.96 -1.97 19.52
CA VAL A 15 -39.85 -1.41 18.16
C VAL A 15 -38.62 -0.51 18.03
N LEU A 16 -38.30 0.30 19.01
CA LEU A 16 -37.10 1.14 19.03
C LEU A 16 -35.82 0.26 18.93
N SER A 17 -35.77 -0.81 19.72
CA SER A 17 -34.64 -1.74 19.71
C SER A 17 -34.49 -2.50 18.38
N ILE A 18 -35.58 -2.91 17.78
CA ILE A 18 -35.59 -3.54 16.46
C ILE A 18 -35.12 -2.54 15.40
N LEU A 19 -35.51 -1.29 15.47
CA LEU A 19 -35.05 -0.25 14.53
C LEU A 19 -33.56 -0.01 14.66
N ILE A 20 -33.00 0.03 15.87
CA ILE A 20 -31.56 0.13 16.11
C ILE A 20 -30.82 -1.06 15.44
N VAL A 21 -31.37 -2.28 15.59
CA VAL A 21 -30.77 -3.48 14.98
C VAL A 21 -30.83 -3.43 13.45
N ILE A 22 -31.96 -3.02 12.87
CA ILE A 22 -32.11 -2.91 11.41
C ILE A 22 -31.10 -1.90 10.85
N VAL A 23 -31.00 -0.72 11.44
CA VAL A 23 -30.03 0.31 11.02
C VAL A 23 -28.60 -0.21 11.16
N GLY A 24 -28.32 -0.94 12.24
CA GLY A 24 -27.03 -1.55 12.46
C GLY A 24 -26.66 -2.65 11.45
N ILE A 25 -27.60 -3.52 11.08
CA ILE A 25 -27.41 -4.57 10.05
C ILE A 25 -27.15 -3.93 8.67
N ILE A 26 -27.92 -2.89 8.32
CA ILE A 26 -27.68 -2.12 7.09
C ILE A 26 -26.28 -1.50 7.13
N GLY A 27 -25.91 -0.91 8.27
CA GLY A 27 -24.56 -0.38 8.48
C GLY A 27 -23.49 -1.43 8.26
N LEU A 28 -23.60 -2.59 8.89
CA LEU A 28 -22.64 -3.69 8.77
C LEU A 28 -22.48 -4.17 7.31
N ALA A 29 -23.56 -4.22 6.55
CA ALA A 29 -23.56 -4.67 5.16
C ALA A 29 -22.91 -3.66 4.20
N LEU A 30 -22.95 -2.36 4.53
CA LEU A 30 -22.46 -1.29 3.66
C LEU A 30 -21.10 -0.71 4.10
N LEU A 31 -20.61 -1.05 5.30
CA LEU A 31 -19.31 -0.57 5.77
C LEU A 31 -18.17 -1.13 4.92
N PRO A 32 -17.23 -0.28 4.45
CA PRO A 32 -16.03 -0.76 3.82
C PRO A 32 -15.16 -1.52 4.84
N VAL A 33 -14.54 -2.60 4.38
CA VAL A 33 -13.65 -3.45 5.19
C VAL A 33 -12.22 -3.13 4.81
N ASP A 34 -11.42 -2.75 5.80
CA ASP A 34 -10.02 -2.36 5.63
C ASP A 34 -9.18 -2.88 6.81
N GLN A 35 -7.86 -2.89 6.68
CA GLN A 35 -6.97 -3.26 7.79
C GLN A 35 -6.94 -2.17 8.87
N TYR A 36 -6.70 -0.93 8.45
CA TYR A 36 -6.64 0.28 9.28
C TYR A 36 -7.53 1.39 8.73
N PRO A 37 -7.89 2.39 9.54
CA PRO A 37 -8.49 3.61 9.02
C PRO A 37 -7.61 4.26 7.95
N GLN A 38 -8.20 5.03 7.06
CA GLN A 38 -7.43 5.83 6.10
C GLN A 38 -6.70 6.96 6.81
N ILE A 39 -5.41 6.73 7.06
CA ILE A 39 -4.54 7.64 7.81
C ILE A 39 -3.29 8.02 7.05
N THR A 40 -3.10 7.44 5.86
CA THR A 40 -1.96 7.75 5.02
C THR A 40 -2.13 9.10 4.34
N PRO A 41 -1.14 9.99 4.47
CA PRO A 41 -1.12 11.24 3.71
C PRO A 41 -1.29 10.98 2.22
N PRO A 42 -2.07 11.78 1.49
CA PRO A 42 -2.11 11.69 0.04
C PRO A 42 -0.73 11.97 -0.56
N VAL A 43 -0.36 11.15 -1.54
CA VAL A 43 0.92 11.25 -2.23
C VAL A 43 0.68 11.36 -3.73
N VAL A 44 1.34 12.32 -4.37
CA VAL A 44 1.38 12.45 -5.83
C VAL A 44 2.80 12.18 -6.31
N LYS A 45 2.93 11.24 -7.23
CA LYS A 45 4.21 10.86 -7.85
C LYS A 45 4.33 11.46 -9.24
N ILE A 46 5.47 12.11 -9.50
CA ILE A 46 5.86 12.61 -10.81
C ILE A 46 7.00 11.73 -11.29
N SER A 47 6.91 11.22 -12.51
CA SER A 47 7.97 10.41 -13.12
C SER A 47 8.33 10.97 -14.50
N ALA A 48 9.63 11.10 -14.77
CA ALA A 48 10.17 11.53 -16.04
C ALA A 48 11.43 10.71 -16.39
N THR A 49 11.79 10.66 -17.67
CA THR A 49 13.00 9.96 -18.12
C THR A 49 13.78 10.85 -19.06
N TYR A 50 15.08 11.03 -18.77
CA TYR A 50 16.06 11.67 -19.64
C TYR A 50 17.09 10.63 -20.08
N PRO A 51 16.86 9.93 -21.19
CA PRO A 51 17.71 8.79 -21.60
C PRO A 51 19.16 9.20 -21.81
N GLY A 52 20.09 8.42 -21.24
CA GLY A 52 21.52 8.65 -21.34
C GLY A 52 22.07 9.74 -20.42
N ALA A 53 21.25 10.39 -19.61
CA ALA A 53 21.71 11.39 -18.65
C ALA A 53 22.16 10.73 -17.33
N SER A 54 23.22 11.29 -16.72
CA SER A 54 23.64 10.90 -15.37
C SER A 54 22.67 11.42 -14.32
N ALA A 55 22.69 10.84 -13.12
CA ALA A 55 21.86 11.28 -11.99
C ALA A 55 22.01 12.77 -11.70
N LEU A 56 23.23 13.31 -11.76
CA LEU A 56 23.50 14.73 -11.56
C LEU A 56 22.86 15.58 -12.66
N THR A 57 22.98 15.17 -13.93
CA THR A 57 22.35 15.85 -15.06
C THR A 57 20.82 15.84 -14.95
N VAL A 58 20.22 14.70 -14.56
CA VAL A 58 18.78 14.59 -14.31
C VAL A 58 18.34 15.52 -13.18
N SER A 59 19.10 15.54 -12.09
CA SER A 59 18.81 16.41 -10.94
C SER A 59 18.84 17.90 -11.34
N GLN A 60 19.85 18.34 -12.06
CA GLN A 60 20.02 19.74 -12.41
C GLN A 60 19.09 20.21 -13.55
N ALA A 61 18.94 19.38 -14.59
CA ALA A 61 18.23 19.78 -15.80
C ALA A 61 16.74 19.43 -15.79
N VAL A 62 16.30 18.48 -14.95
CA VAL A 62 14.91 18.01 -14.93
C VAL A 62 14.27 18.20 -13.56
N ALA A 63 14.90 17.68 -12.48
CA ALA A 63 14.32 17.77 -11.14
C ALA A 63 14.21 19.22 -10.67
N THR A 64 15.31 19.98 -10.69
CA THR A 64 15.35 21.36 -10.19
C THR A 64 14.31 22.29 -10.82
N PRO A 65 14.11 22.33 -12.14
CA PRO A 65 13.04 23.16 -12.74
C PRO A 65 11.64 22.76 -12.28
N ILE A 66 11.37 21.45 -12.10
CA ILE A 66 10.08 20.95 -11.63
C ILE A 66 9.89 21.31 -10.15
N GLU A 67 10.87 21.05 -9.31
CA GLU A 67 10.83 21.35 -7.86
C GLU A 67 10.58 22.85 -7.59
N GLN A 68 11.19 23.72 -8.38
CA GLN A 68 10.98 25.17 -8.25
C GLN A 68 9.51 25.55 -8.46
N GLU A 69 8.83 24.97 -9.43
CA GLU A 69 7.41 25.21 -9.67
C GLU A 69 6.51 24.53 -8.64
N LEU A 70 6.91 23.36 -8.12
CA LEU A 70 6.17 22.64 -7.08
C LEU A 70 6.25 23.34 -5.73
N ASN A 71 7.29 24.11 -5.47
CA ASN A 71 7.45 24.79 -4.21
C ASN A 71 6.28 25.74 -3.92
N GLY A 72 5.76 25.67 -2.66
CA GLY A 72 4.58 26.43 -2.27
C GLY A 72 3.25 25.87 -2.78
N THR A 73 3.19 24.59 -3.15
CA THR A 73 1.92 23.90 -3.42
C THR A 73 1.05 23.85 -2.17
N PRO A 74 -0.23 24.27 -2.23
CA PRO A 74 -1.10 24.26 -1.07
C PRO A 74 -1.27 22.86 -0.47
N GLY A 75 -1.15 22.74 0.85
CA GLY A 75 -1.30 21.48 1.58
C GLY A 75 -0.11 20.52 1.45
N MET A 76 0.96 20.87 0.73
CA MET A 76 2.18 20.09 0.68
C MET A 76 2.91 20.16 2.01
N ILE A 77 3.31 19.00 2.54
CA ILE A 77 4.15 18.90 3.75
C ILE A 77 5.63 18.90 3.35
N TYR A 78 5.99 18.04 2.40
CA TYR A 78 7.34 17.95 1.82
C TYR A 78 7.29 17.31 0.44
N MET A 79 8.38 17.47 -0.30
CA MET A 79 8.66 16.74 -1.54
C MET A 79 10.04 16.12 -1.47
N GLN A 80 10.20 14.98 -2.14
CA GLN A 80 11.45 14.25 -2.25
C GLN A 80 11.67 13.86 -3.71
N SER A 81 12.88 14.11 -4.22
CA SER A 81 13.27 13.74 -5.59
C SER A 81 14.36 12.69 -5.57
N SER A 82 14.25 11.72 -6.45
CA SER A 82 15.27 10.69 -6.70
C SER A 82 15.64 10.71 -8.18
N SER A 83 16.92 10.93 -8.45
CA SER A 83 17.50 10.92 -9.80
C SER A 83 18.48 9.75 -9.92
N SER A 84 18.37 8.96 -10.99
CA SER A 84 19.24 7.79 -11.20
C SER A 84 20.14 7.94 -12.41
N ASN A 85 21.23 7.16 -12.46
CA ASN A 85 22.14 7.10 -13.60
C ASN A 85 21.55 6.36 -14.83
N SER A 86 20.36 5.77 -14.68
CA SER A 86 19.57 5.29 -15.81
C SER A 86 18.80 6.43 -16.54
N GLY A 87 18.94 7.67 -16.07
CA GLY A 87 18.22 8.84 -16.60
C GLY A 87 16.79 8.98 -16.05
N SER A 88 16.38 8.19 -15.04
CA SER A 88 15.04 8.28 -14.46
C SER A 88 14.98 9.30 -13.33
N LEU A 89 13.87 10.06 -13.29
CA LEU A 89 13.49 10.97 -12.22
C LEU A 89 12.18 10.49 -11.60
N ASN A 90 12.13 10.45 -10.28
CA ASN A 90 10.91 10.30 -9.51
C ASN A 90 10.83 11.41 -8.47
N ILE A 91 9.76 12.20 -8.47
CA ILE A 91 9.46 13.19 -7.43
C ILE A 91 8.21 12.72 -6.70
N THR A 92 8.31 12.59 -5.40
CA THR A 92 7.21 12.23 -4.51
C THR A 92 6.80 13.46 -3.72
N VAL A 93 5.56 13.89 -3.87
CA VAL A 93 4.99 15.05 -3.17
C VAL A 93 3.97 14.53 -2.16
N THR A 94 4.23 14.78 -0.88
CA THR A 94 3.37 14.34 0.24
C THR A 94 2.56 15.52 0.76
N PHE A 95 1.26 15.29 0.92
CA PHE A 95 0.29 16.29 1.36
C PHE A 95 -0.20 16.02 2.79
N ASP A 96 -0.82 17.02 3.39
CA ASP A 96 -1.52 16.83 4.66
C ASP A 96 -2.64 15.79 4.53
N VAL A 97 -2.87 15.02 5.60
CA VAL A 97 -3.89 13.95 5.63
C VAL A 97 -5.30 14.47 5.31
N SER A 98 -5.55 15.75 5.56
CA SER A 98 -6.83 16.42 5.25
C SER A 98 -6.96 16.88 3.80
N ALA A 99 -5.88 16.81 3.00
CA ALA A 99 -5.89 17.27 1.61
C ALA A 99 -6.69 16.31 0.71
N ASP A 100 -7.42 16.90 -0.24
CA ASP A 100 -8.10 16.13 -1.28
C ASP A 100 -7.08 15.62 -2.32
N PRO A 101 -6.93 14.30 -2.50
CA PRO A 101 -5.93 13.74 -3.41
C PRO A 101 -6.19 14.07 -4.89
N ASP A 102 -7.43 14.32 -5.29
CA ASP A 102 -7.76 14.68 -6.67
C ASP A 102 -7.37 16.12 -6.97
N LEU A 103 -7.69 17.03 -6.07
CA LEU A 103 -7.27 18.43 -6.19
C LEU A 103 -5.75 18.56 -6.12
N ALA A 104 -5.09 17.81 -5.25
CA ALA A 104 -3.64 17.77 -5.15
C ALA A 104 -2.98 17.34 -6.47
N ALA A 105 -3.49 16.28 -7.10
CA ALA A 105 -2.95 15.80 -8.39
C ALA A 105 -3.14 16.82 -9.51
N VAL A 106 -4.30 17.49 -9.58
CA VAL A 106 -4.56 18.55 -10.57
C VAL A 106 -3.62 19.74 -10.37
N GLU A 107 -3.41 20.17 -9.13
CA GLU A 107 -2.49 21.28 -8.82
C GLU A 107 -1.05 20.93 -9.20
N ILE A 108 -0.58 19.72 -8.86
CA ILE A 108 0.75 19.25 -9.28
C ILE A 108 0.86 19.21 -10.80
N GLN A 109 -0.13 18.70 -11.52
CA GLN A 109 -0.11 18.65 -12.97
C GLN A 109 -0.02 20.03 -13.60
N ASN A 110 -0.76 21.01 -13.10
CA ASN A 110 -0.69 22.39 -13.54
C ASN A 110 0.71 22.98 -13.34
N ARG A 111 1.35 22.73 -12.19
CA ARG A 111 2.69 23.24 -11.89
C ARG A 111 3.78 22.56 -12.72
N VAL A 112 3.68 21.24 -12.94
CA VAL A 112 4.58 20.51 -13.85
C VAL A 112 4.50 21.08 -15.27
N LYS A 113 3.28 21.44 -15.72
CA LYS A 113 3.08 22.06 -17.03
C LYS A 113 3.81 23.42 -17.19
N LEU A 114 3.90 24.19 -16.12
CA LEU A 114 4.67 25.45 -16.13
C LEU A 114 6.18 25.19 -16.28
N ALA A 115 6.69 24.10 -15.68
CA ALA A 115 8.09 23.74 -15.79
C ALA A 115 8.50 23.27 -17.20
N GLU A 116 7.58 22.71 -18.00
CA GLU A 116 7.89 22.07 -19.30
C GLU A 116 8.72 22.96 -20.23
N SER A 117 8.49 24.28 -20.26
CA SER A 117 9.24 25.20 -21.12
C SER A 117 10.74 25.30 -20.83
N ARG A 118 11.16 24.80 -19.63
CA ARG A 118 12.56 24.82 -19.19
C ARG A 118 13.21 23.43 -19.23
N LEU A 119 12.44 22.40 -19.59
CA LEU A 119 12.93 21.04 -19.63
C LEU A 119 13.57 20.68 -20.97
N PRO A 120 14.53 19.74 -20.99
CA PRO A 120 15.09 19.21 -22.23
C PRO A 120 13.99 18.63 -23.14
N ALA A 121 14.14 18.83 -24.45
CA ALA A 121 13.15 18.37 -25.42
C ALA A 121 12.89 16.86 -25.37
N GLU A 122 13.91 16.07 -25.08
CA GLU A 122 13.81 14.61 -24.96
C GLU A 122 12.95 14.17 -23.77
N VAL A 123 12.97 14.93 -22.66
CA VAL A 123 12.13 14.66 -21.50
C VAL A 123 10.66 14.91 -21.84
N ILE A 124 10.38 16.00 -22.54
CA ILE A 124 9.03 16.36 -22.99
C ILE A 124 8.51 15.33 -23.99
N GLN A 125 9.35 14.89 -24.95
CA GLN A 125 8.99 13.87 -25.94
C GLN A 125 8.72 12.50 -25.32
N ASN A 126 9.46 12.12 -24.26
CA ASN A 126 9.20 10.88 -23.54
C ASN A 126 7.94 10.94 -22.66
N GLY A 127 7.50 12.16 -22.33
CA GLY A 127 6.35 12.44 -21.47
C GLY A 127 6.72 12.48 -20.00
N ILE A 128 5.95 13.27 -19.25
CA ILE A 128 6.02 13.37 -17.79
C ILE A 128 4.71 12.81 -17.24
N SER A 129 4.80 11.80 -16.41
CA SER A 129 3.65 11.20 -15.75
C SER A 129 3.43 11.85 -14.38
N VAL A 130 2.18 12.19 -14.08
CA VAL A 130 1.73 12.67 -12.77
C VAL A 130 0.62 11.73 -12.31
N GLU A 131 0.88 10.97 -11.26
CA GLU A 131 -0.04 9.94 -10.80
C GLU A 131 -0.29 10.06 -9.29
N LYS A 132 -1.52 9.86 -8.87
CA LYS A 132 -1.84 9.65 -7.45
C LYS A 132 -1.24 8.31 -7.02
N GLN A 133 -0.48 8.31 -5.96
CA GLN A 133 0.01 7.05 -5.39
C GLN A 133 -1.08 6.44 -4.51
N ALA A 134 -1.60 5.30 -4.93
CA ALA A 134 -2.47 4.51 -4.08
C ALA A 134 -1.63 3.90 -2.93
N PRO A 135 -2.03 4.09 -1.67
CA PRO A 135 -1.15 3.79 -0.53
C PRO A 135 -0.97 2.30 -0.28
N SER A 136 -1.94 1.47 -0.65
CA SER A 136 -1.90 0.04 -0.33
C SER A 136 -1.96 -0.84 -1.57
N GLN A 137 -0.98 -1.72 -1.70
CA GLN A 137 -0.99 -2.84 -2.63
C GLN A 137 -2.01 -3.87 -2.15
N LEU A 138 -2.95 -4.24 -3.02
CA LEU A 138 -3.98 -5.22 -2.71
C LEU A 138 -3.48 -6.64 -2.96
N MET A 139 -2.95 -6.87 -4.16
CA MET A 139 -2.46 -8.18 -4.57
C MET A 139 -1.45 -8.07 -5.71
N THR A 140 -0.69 -9.13 -5.90
CA THR A 140 0.18 -9.33 -7.05
C THR A 140 -0.32 -10.52 -7.88
N ILE A 141 -0.38 -10.34 -9.18
CA ILE A 141 -0.69 -11.39 -10.14
C ILE A 141 0.54 -11.60 -11.01
N CYS A 142 1.03 -12.83 -11.09
CA CYS A 142 2.16 -13.23 -11.91
C CYS A 142 1.65 -14.08 -13.09
N LEU A 143 1.95 -13.67 -14.32
CA LEU A 143 1.72 -14.50 -15.50
C LEU A 143 3.01 -15.22 -15.85
N THR A 144 2.92 -16.55 -15.97
CA THR A 144 4.03 -17.44 -16.30
C THR A 144 3.72 -18.28 -17.54
N SER A 145 4.73 -18.89 -18.13
CA SER A 145 4.54 -19.83 -19.21
C SER A 145 5.52 -21.00 -19.15
N SER A 146 5.03 -22.20 -19.38
CA SER A 146 5.83 -23.39 -19.59
C SER A 146 6.35 -23.55 -21.02
N ASP A 147 5.83 -22.79 -22.00
CA ASP A 147 6.29 -22.80 -23.39
C ASP A 147 7.40 -21.75 -23.59
N PRO A 148 8.61 -22.14 -23.97
CA PRO A 148 9.74 -21.23 -24.23
C PRO A 148 9.48 -20.17 -25.32
N LYS A 149 8.43 -20.31 -26.12
CA LYS A 149 8.04 -19.31 -27.13
C LYS A 149 7.48 -18.03 -26.49
N PHE A 150 6.95 -18.15 -25.29
CA PHE A 150 6.40 -17.03 -24.54
C PHE A 150 7.44 -16.53 -23.54
N ASP A 151 8.41 -15.79 -24.08
CA ASP A 151 9.48 -15.18 -23.30
C ASP A 151 8.95 -14.03 -22.41
N GLU A 152 9.81 -13.48 -21.59
CA GLU A 152 9.48 -12.37 -20.68
C GLU A 152 8.93 -11.14 -21.42
N ILE A 153 9.43 -10.85 -22.64
CA ILE A 153 8.95 -9.73 -23.46
C ILE A 153 7.50 -10.00 -23.89
N TYR A 154 7.22 -11.22 -24.36
CA TYR A 154 5.87 -11.63 -24.74
C TYR A 154 4.92 -11.56 -23.55
N LEU A 155 5.29 -12.17 -22.41
CA LEU A 155 4.46 -12.19 -21.19
C LEU A 155 4.12 -10.77 -20.71
N SER A 156 5.12 -9.89 -20.68
CA SER A 156 4.96 -8.49 -20.27
C SER A 156 4.00 -7.72 -21.19
N ASN A 157 4.09 -7.92 -22.50
CA ASN A 157 3.20 -7.27 -23.46
C ASN A 157 1.81 -7.91 -23.46
N PHE A 158 1.70 -9.23 -23.34
CA PHE A 158 0.43 -9.93 -23.21
C PHE A 158 -0.33 -9.44 -21.98
N ALA A 159 0.35 -9.36 -20.83
CA ALA A 159 -0.20 -8.80 -19.59
C ALA A 159 -0.72 -7.38 -19.79
N THR A 160 0.05 -6.54 -20.47
CA THR A 160 -0.31 -5.14 -20.71
C THR A 160 -1.50 -5.00 -21.68
N ILE A 161 -1.56 -5.82 -22.74
CA ILE A 161 -2.57 -5.70 -23.79
C ILE A 161 -3.90 -6.34 -23.36
N ASN A 162 -3.84 -7.54 -22.75
CA ASN A 162 -5.01 -8.38 -22.53
C ASN A 162 -5.52 -8.40 -21.10
N VAL A 163 -4.69 -8.05 -20.10
CA VAL A 163 -5.05 -8.19 -18.68
C VAL A 163 -5.16 -6.82 -18.01
N LEU A 164 -4.13 -6.00 -18.10
CA LEU A 164 -3.98 -4.76 -17.33
C LEU A 164 -5.16 -3.79 -17.52
N ASP A 165 -5.60 -3.56 -18.77
CA ASP A 165 -6.68 -2.61 -19.05
C ASP A 165 -8.05 -3.14 -18.58
N LEU A 166 -8.25 -4.45 -18.53
CA LEU A 166 -9.47 -5.06 -18.00
C LEU A 166 -9.52 -4.92 -16.48
N LEU A 167 -8.40 -5.19 -15.80
CA LEU A 167 -8.30 -5.04 -14.34
C LEU A 167 -8.48 -3.58 -13.89
N ARG A 168 -7.98 -2.60 -14.66
CA ARG A 168 -8.17 -1.17 -14.37
C ARG A 168 -9.61 -0.70 -14.40
N ARG A 169 -10.50 -1.41 -15.09
CA ARG A 169 -11.93 -1.06 -15.19
C ARG A 169 -12.74 -1.55 -14.00
N ILE A 170 -12.17 -2.38 -13.14
CA ILE A 170 -12.86 -2.91 -11.97
C ILE A 170 -13.08 -1.79 -10.96
N PRO A 171 -14.32 -1.56 -10.50
CA PRO A 171 -14.59 -0.55 -9.47
C PRO A 171 -13.77 -0.80 -8.21
N GLY A 172 -13.13 0.25 -7.70
CA GLY A 172 -12.26 0.17 -6.52
C GLY A 172 -10.78 -0.12 -6.82
N VAL A 173 -10.43 -0.54 -8.04
CA VAL A 173 -9.04 -0.60 -8.48
C VAL A 173 -8.55 0.81 -8.80
N GLY A 174 -7.50 1.25 -8.12
CA GLY A 174 -6.89 2.57 -8.32
C GLY A 174 -5.80 2.56 -9.38
N ARG A 175 -4.95 1.55 -9.36
CA ARG A 175 -3.82 1.40 -10.28
C ARG A 175 -3.49 -0.07 -10.48
N VAL A 176 -3.12 -0.42 -11.70
CA VAL A 176 -2.46 -1.70 -12.03
C VAL A 176 -1.11 -1.37 -12.67
N SER A 177 -0.03 -1.91 -12.12
CA SER A 177 1.34 -1.66 -12.54
C SER A 177 2.00 -2.96 -12.97
N ASN A 178 2.57 -2.99 -14.18
CA ASN A 178 3.39 -4.12 -14.63
C ASN A 178 4.84 -3.83 -14.20
N ILE A 179 5.30 -4.51 -13.17
CA ILE A 179 6.62 -4.30 -12.55
C ILE A 179 7.68 -5.09 -13.30
N GLY A 180 8.84 -4.47 -13.53
CA GLY A 180 9.93 -5.08 -14.31
C GLY A 180 9.61 -5.25 -15.80
N SER A 181 8.58 -4.56 -16.29
CA SER A 181 8.03 -4.77 -17.64
C SER A 181 9.01 -4.44 -18.77
N ARG A 182 8.96 -5.28 -19.80
CA ARG A 182 9.71 -5.12 -21.06
C ARG A 182 8.72 -4.88 -22.21
N TYR A 183 8.34 -3.63 -22.44
CA TYR A 183 7.43 -3.27 -23.52
C TYR A 183 8.07 -3.44 -24.89
N TYR A 184 7.29 -3.79 -25.91
CA TYR A 184 7.76 -3.83 -27.29
C TYR A 184 8.29 -2.48 -27.74
N ALA A 185 9.35 -2.51 -28.53
CA ALA A 185 9.86 -1.37 -29.29
C ALA A 185 10.44 -1.89 -30.62
N MET A 186 10.43 -1.04 -31.62
CA MET A 186 11.19 -1.28 -32.85
C MET A 186 12.63 -0.84 -32.60
N GLN A 187 13.53 -1.80 -32.45
CA GLN A 187 14.95 -1.55 -32.24
C GLN A 187 15.69 -1.53 -33.58
N ILE A 188 16.37 -0.43 -33.82
CA ILE A 188 17.24 -0.22 -35.00
C ILE A 188 18.68 -0.31 -34.51
N TRP A 189 19.28 -1.49 -34.65
CA TRP A 189 20.65 -1.75 -34.25
C TRP A 189 21.61 -1.29 -35.35
N ALA A 190 22.13 -0.07 -35.22
CA ALA A 190 23.03 0.53 -36.19
C ALA A 190 24.37 -0.19 -36.24
N LEU A 191 24.91 -0.33 -37.44
CA LEU A 191 26.23 -0.93 -37.74
C LEU A 191 27.18 0.20 -38.13
N PRO A 192 27.99 0.76 -37.19
CA PRO A 192 28.88 1.90 -37.45
C PRO A 192 29.80 1.72 -38.63
N ASP A 193 30.41 0.54 -38.78
CA ASP A 193 31.32 0.23 -39.92
C ASP A 193 30.62 0.38 -41.27
N LYS A 194 29.37 -0.09 -41.38
CA LYS A 194 28.60 0.02 -42.60
C LYS A 194 28.16 1.44 -42.85
N LEU A 195 27.76 2.19 -41.79
CA LEU A 195 27.46 3.60 -41.91
C LEU A 195 28.65 4.40 -42.43
N ALA A 196 29.83 4.17 -41.85
CA ALA A 196 31.07 4.82 -42.29
C ALA A 196 31.41 4.48 -43.74
N ASN A 197 31.30 3.20 -44.16
CA ASN A 197 31.58 2.76 -45.54
C ASN A 197 30.65 3.44 -46.58
N PHE A 198 29.41 3.72 -46.20
CA PHE A 198 28.48 4.44 -47.06
C PHE A 198 28.50 5.97 -46.88
N GLY A 199 29.35 6.49 -45.99
CA GLY A 199 29.42 7.91 -45.65
C GLY A 199 28.09 8.43 -45.08
N LEU A 200 27.42 7.60 -44.22
CA LEU A 200 26.19 7.87 -43.52
C LEU A 200 26.42 8.13 -42.05
N THR A 201 25.59 8.91 -41.44
CA THR A 201 25.58 9.21 -40.03
C THR A 201 24.32 8.65 -39.36
N VAL A 202 24.29 8.59 -38.03
CA VAL A 202 23.08 8.25 -37.28
C VAL A 202 21.97 9.29 -37.55
N GLN A 203 22.32 10.55 -37.79
CA GLN A 203 21.35 11.57 -38.10
C GLN A 203 20.64 11.30 -39.46
N ASP A 204 21.34 10.71 -40.43
CA ASP A 204 20.72 10.26 -41.69
C ASP A 204 19.67 9.18 -41.43
N LEU A 205 19.97 8.23 -40.55
CA LEU A 205 19.01 7.19 -40.13
C LEU A 205 17.79 7.82 -39.44
N GLN A 206 18.02 8.74 -38.49
CA GLN A 206 16.92 9.42 -37.79
C GLN A 206 16.03 10.18 -38.76
N ASN A 207 16.61 10.92 -39.71
CA ASN A 207 15.88 11.70 -40.70
C ASN A 207 15.08 10.78 -41.63
N ALA A 208 15.65 9.70 -42.13
CA ALA A 208 14.96 8.73 -42.98
C ALA A 208 13.76 8.07 -42.24
N LEU A 209 13.94 7.70 -40.97
CA LEU A 209 12.87 7.17 -40.14
C LEU A 209 11.76 8.18 -39.87
N LYS A 210 12.12 9.43 -39.55
CA LYS A 210 11.14 10.51 -39.29
C LYS A 210 10.36 10.87 -40.54
N ASP A 211 10.97 10.80 -41.72
CA ASP A 211 10.34 11.16 -43.02
C ASP A 211 9.37 10.06 -43.48
N GLN A 212 9.78 8.78 -43.43
CA GLN A 212 9.03 7.69 -44.02
C GLN A 212 8.11 6.95 -43.03
N ASN A 213 8.33 7.08 -41.71
CA ASN A 213 7.44 6.53 -40.68
C ASN A 213 6.68 7.66 -40.00
N ARG A 214 5.71 8.21 -40.69
CA ARG A 214 4.82 9.29 -40.17
C ARG A 214 3.40 9.10 -40.68
N GLU A 215 2.47 9.59 -39.91
CA GLU A 215 1.07 9.67 -40.29
C GLU A 215 0.82 10.98 -41.07
N SER A 216 0.16 10.90 -42.19
CA SER A 216 -0.13 12.08 -43.02
C SER A 216 -1.58 12.02 -43.50
N ALA A 217 -2.35 13.06 -43.22
CA ALA A 217 -3.70 13.20 -43.76
C ALA A 217 -3.61 13.71 -45.18
N ALA A 218 -4.15 12.94 -46.13
CA ALA A 218 -4.10 13.29 -47.58
C ALA A 218 -5.31 14.11 -48.05
N GLY A 219 -6.27 14.40 -47.16
CA GLY A 219 -7.45 15.21 -47.49
C GLY A 219 -8.65 14.41 -48.03
N VAL A 220 -9.56 15.08 -48.63
CA VAL A 220 -10.84 14.53 -49.14
C VAL A 220 -11.04 14.96 -50.56
N LEU A 221 -11.22 14.04 -51.47
CA LEU A 221 -11.60 14.34 -52.86
C LEU A 221 -13.06 14.82 -52.89
N GLY A 222 -13.32 15.90 -53.61
CA GLY A 222 -14.66 16.48 -53.71
C GLY A 222 -15.07 17.38 -52.55
N GLN A 223 -14.12 17.82 -51.69
CA GLN A 223 -14.38 18.77 -50.59
C GLN A 223 -14.86 20.12 -51.14
N GLN A 224 -15.88 20.69 -50.50
CA GLN A 224 -16.38 22.03 -50.84
C GLN A 224 -15.26 23.10 -50.83
N PRO A 225 -15.32 24.06 -51.77
CA PRO A 225 -16.47 24.53 -52.56
C PRO A 225 -16.66 23.90 -53.96
N VAL A 226 -16.25 22.67 -54.21
CA VAL A 226 -16.44 21.99 -55.50
C VAL A 226 -17.94 21.71 -55.73
N LYS A 227 -18.51 22.20 -56.88
CA LYS A 227 -19.91 22.04 -57.21
C LYS A 227 -20.11 20.85 -58.15
N GLY A 228 -21.25 20.17 -58.04
CA GLY A 228 -21.66 19.09 -58.97
C GLY A 228 -21.09 17.72 -58.68
N LEU A 229 -20.60 17.49 -57.47
CA LEU A 229 -20.23 16.17 -57.00
C LEU A 229 -21.25 15.68 -55.95
N ASP A 230 -21.69 14.45 -56.12
CA ASP A 230 -22.70 13.80 -55.24
C ASP A 230 -22.06 13.13 -54.02
N ILE A 231 -20.75 12.83 -54.07
CA ILE A 231 -20.01 12.13 -53.02
C ILE A 231 -18.65 12.80 -52.74
N THR A 232 -18.22 12.71 -51.49
CA THR A 232 -16.84 13.02 -51.07
C THR A 232 -16.14 11.74 -50.68
N ILE A 233 -14.90 11.58 -51.13
CA ILE A 233 -14.08 10.39 -50.85
C ILE A 233 -12.85 10.78 -50.02
N PRO A 234 -12.72 10.32 -48.75
CA PRO A 234 -11.49 10.55 -47.98
C PRO A 234 -10.34 9.77 -48.60
N ILE A 235 -9.18 10.38 -48.69
CA ILE A 235 -7.96 9.77 -49.19
C ILE A 235 -7.17 9.25 -47.99
N THR A 236 -6.93 7.96 -47.94
CA THR A 236 -6.09 7.31 -46.91
C THR A 236 -4.70 7.05 -47.45
N THR A 237 -3.70 7.28 -46.60
CA THR A 237 -2.29 6.97 -46.89
C THR A 237 -1.86 5.76 -46.04
N GLN A 238 -0.70 5.20 -46.31
CA GLN A 238 -0.19 4.05 -45.57
C GLN A 238 -0.02 4.31 -44.07
N GLY A 239 0.17 5.59 -43.66
CA GLY A 239 0.40 5.94 -42.25
C GLY A 239 1.72 5.45 -41.70
N ARG A 240 1.75 5.23 -40.40
CA ARG A 240 2.92 4.67 -39.69
C ARG A 240 3.15 3.21 -40.06
N LEU A 241 4.41 2.82 -40.13
CA LEU A 241 4.83 1.44 -40.38
C LEU A 241 4.42 0.55 -39.17
N SER A 242 4.21 -0.76 -39.43
CA SER A 242 3.71 -1.68 -38.40
C SER A 242 4.53 -2.96 -38.24
N SER A 243 5.53 -3.20 -39.12
CA SER A 243 6.33 -4.42 -39.10
C SER A 243 7.81 -4.15 -39.32
N ALA A 244 8.69 -4.96 -38.72
CA ALA A 244 10.13 -4.84 -38.88
C ALA A 244 10.55 -4.82 -40.37
N LYS A 245 9.91 -5.64 -41.22
CA LYS A 245 10.19 -5.69 -42.66
C LYS A 245 9.93 -4.36 -43.37
N GLN A 246 8.86 -3.63 -42.99
CA GLN A 246 8.60 -2.31 -43.55
C GLN A 246 9.67 -1.29 -43.12
N PHE A 247 10.18 -1.39 -41.90
CA PHE A 247 11.29 -0.56 -41.44
C PHE A 247 12.60 -0.91 -42.16
N GLU A 248 12.91 -2.19 -42.40
CA GLU A 248 14.06 -2.64 -43.18
C GLU A 248 14.09 -2.03 -44.59
N ASP A 249 12.93 -1.86 -45.18
CA ASP A 249 12.78 -1.32 -46.56
C ASP A 249 12.85 0.22 -46.66
N ILE A 250 12.95 0.94 -45.55
CA ILE A 250 13.13 2.40 -45.53
C ILE A 250 14.38 2.80 -46.35
N VAL A 251 14.23 3.75 -47.21
CA VAL A 251 15.33 4.30 -48.02
C VAL A 251 16.08 5.32 -47.20
N VAL A 252 17.34 5.06 -46.88
CA VAL A 252 18.23 5.98 -46.16
C VAL A 252 18.86 6.98 -47.11
N ARG A 253 19.31 6.49 -48.26
CA ARG A 253 19.87 7.35 -49.33
C ARG A 253 19.56 6.81 -50.73
N ALA A 254 19.19 7.67 -51.62
CA ALA A 254 19.11 7.41 -53.05
C ALA A 254 20.23 8.21 -53.75
N ASN A 255 21.11 7.53 -54.46
CA ASN A 255 22.21 8.15 -55.16
C ASN A 255 21.79 8.54 -56.58
N ALA A 256 22.49 9.52 -57.17
CA ALA A 256 22.21 10.03 -58.52
C ALA A 256 22.36 8.96 -59.64
N ASN A 257 23.09 7.86 -59.37
CA ASN A 257 23.25 6.71 -60.27
C ASN A 257 22.09 5.69 -60.17
N GLY A 258 21.06 5.97 -59.39
CA GLY A 258 19.92 5.07 -59.17
C GLY A 258 20.12 4.01 -58.11
N SER A 259 21.30 3.92 -57.49
CA SER A 259 21.54 2.96 -56.36
C SER A 259 20.83 3.47 -55.10
N ILE A 260 20.19 2.56 -54.37
CA ILE A 260 19.43 2.84 -53.17
C ILE A 260 20.07 2.13 -52.00
N ILE A 261 20.35 2.84 -50.90
CA ILE A 261 20.77 2.29 -49.63
C ILE A 261 19.55 2.23 -48.74
N ARG A 262 19.22 1.02 -48.27
CA ARG A 262 18.10 0.77 -47.34
C ARG A 262 18.55 0.63 -45.90
N LEU A 263 17.63 0.77 -44.98
CA LEU A 263 17.93 0.60 -43.55
C LEU A 263 18.56 -0.75 -43.22
N ARG A 264 18.09 -1.85 -43.83
CA ARG A 264 18.68 -3.20 -43.69
C ARG A 264 20.14 -3.33 -44.10
N ASP A 265 20.63 -2.41 -44.93
CA ASP A 265 22.01 -2.46 -45.42
C ASP A 265 22.99 -1.92 -44.37
N VAL A 266 22.50 -1.06 -43.44
CA VAL A 266 23.29 -0.33 -42.45
C VAL A 266 22.87 -0.56 -41.01
N ALA A 267 21.76 -1.27 -40.78
CA ALA A 267 21.25 -1.62 -39.46
C ALA A 267 20.51 -2.97 -39.48
N ARG A 268 20.45 -3.63 -38.34
CA ARG A 268 19.55 -4.74 -38.07
C ARG A 268 18.27 -4.17 -37.43
N VAL A 269 17.11 -4.59 -37.89
CA VAL A 269 15.82 -4.14 -37.40
C VAL A 269 15.11 -5.32 -36.73
N SER A 270 14.64 -5.11 -35.50
CA SER A 270 13.95 -6.17 -34.75
C SER A 270 12.90 -5.58 -33.82
N LEU A 271 11.83 -6.36 -33.58
CA LEU A 271 10.85 -6.07 -32.56
C LEU A 271 11.33 -6.70 -31.24
N GLU A 272 11.80 -5.87 -30.33
CA GLU A 272 12.42 -6.28 -29.09
C GLU A 272 11.93 -5.42 -27.90
N ALA A 273 12.60 -5.50 -26.73
CA ALA A 273 12.23 -4.71 -25.57
C ALA A 273 12.67 -3.24 -25.73
N SER A 274 11.86 -2.32 -25.22
CA SER A 274 12.21 -0.89 -25.13
C SER A 274 13.34 -0.62 -24.13
N SER A 275 13.49 -1.48 -23.13
CA SER A 275 14.55 -1.43 -22.12
C SER A 275 14.88 -2.85 -21.62
N TYR A 276 16.13 -3.07 -21.29
CA TYR A 276 16.65 -4.30 -20.68
C TYR A 276 17.22 -4.04 -19.28
N SER A 277 16.83 -2.93 -18.65
CA SER A 277 17.38 -2.52 -17.35
C SER A 277 16.76 -3.26 -16.16
N THR A 278 15.62 -3.91 -16.37
CA THR A 278 14.87 -4.62 -15.32
C THR A 278 14.33 -5.94 -15.83
N GLU A 279 14.15 -6.89 -14.94
CA GLU A 279 13.45 -8.15 -15.19
C GLU A 279 12.67 -8.57 -13.94
N SER A 280 11.65 -9.42 -14.13
CA SER A 280 10.81 -9.91 -13.06
C SER A 280 10.52 -11.39 -13.18
N GLY A 281 10.34 -12.05 -12.03
CA GLY A 281 10.11 -13.49 -11.98
C GLY A 281 9.41 -13.93 -10.71
N ILE A 282 9.01 -15.18 -10.71
CA ILE A 282 8.45 -15.89 -9.57
C ILE A 282 9.03 -17.30 -9.52
N ASN A 283 9.49 -17.73 -8.35
CA ASN A 283 10.03 -19.07 -8.13
C ASN A 283 11.06 -19.48 -9.21
N GLY A 284 11.99 -18.57 -9.53
CA GLY A 284 13.04 -18.81 -10.53
C GLY A 284 12.59 -18.83 -11.99
N GLU A 285 11.30 -18.64 -12.27
CA GLU A 285 10.75 -18.55 -13.63
C GLU A 285 10.49 -17.09 -14.00
N ASN A 286 10.69 -16.75 -15.27
CA ASN A 286 10.33 -15.42 -15.79
C ASN A 286 8.82 -15.23 -15.72
N ALA A 287 8.39 -14.07 -15.22
CA ALA A 287 6.98 -13.73 -15.09
C ALA A 287 6.70 -12.28 -15.43
N ALA A 288 5.51 -12.01 -15.97
CA ALA A 288 4.97 -10.66 -15.96
C ALA A 288 4.27 -10.42 -14.62
N VAL A 289 4.78 -9.48 -13.83
CA VAL A 289 4.32 -9.19 -12.47
C VAL A 289 3.41 -7.97 -12.48
N LEU A 290 2.13 -8.18 -12.16
CA LEU A 290 1.11 -7.14 -12.08
C LEU A 290 0.77 -6.84 -10.63
N ASP A 291 1.18 -5.66 -10.14
CA ASP A 291 0.77 -5.17 -8.84
C ASP A 291 -0.52 -4.35 -8.94
N ILE A 292 -1.50 -4.71 -8.13
CA ILE A 292 -2.80 -4.07 -8.07
C ILE A 292 -2.91 -3.25 -6.79
N TYR A 293 -3.25 -1.98 -6.95
CA TYR A 293 -3.43 -1.02 -5.87
C TYR A 293 -4.89 -0.57 -5.80
N MET A 294 -5.42 -0.38 -4.60
CA MET A 294 -6.79 0.08 -4.39
C MET A 294 -6.93 1.59 -4.44
N LEU A 295 -8.13 2.05 -4.82
CA LEU A 295 -8.55 3.41 -4.52
C LEU A 295 -8.74 3.59 -3.00
N PRO A 296 -8.39 4.76 -2.44
CA PRO A 296 -8.72 5.09 -1.06
C PRO A 296 -10.22 4.92 -0.79
N GLY A 297 -10.58 4.22 0.31
CA GLY A 297 -11.96 3.96 0.70
C GLY A 297 -12.68 2.83 -0.01
N ALA A 298 -12.02 2.14 -0.94
CA ALA A 298 -12.58 0.94 -1.55
C ALA A 298 -12.59 -0.23 -0.54
N ASN A 299 -13.56 -1.13 -0.69
CA ASN A 299 -13.62 -2.35 0.11
C ASN A 299 -12.63 -3.39 -0.44
N ALA A 300 -11.55 -3.65 0.31
CA ALA A 300 -10.47 -4.56 -0.09
C ALA A 300 -10.97 -5.96 -0.46
N MET A 301 -11.90 -6.51 0.33
CA MET A 301 -12.45 -7.86 0.12
C MET A 301 -13.27 -7.95 -1.16
N GLU A 302 -14.08 -6.93 -1.46
CA GLU A 302 -14.92 -6.88 -2.66
C GLU A 302 -14.09 -6.67 -3.92
N VAL A 303 -13.12 -5.75 -3.88
CA VAL A 303 -12.19 -5.51 -5.00
C VAL A 303 -11.40 -6.78 -5.32
N ALA A 304 -10.83 -7.45 -4.30
CA ALA A 304 -10.08 -8.69 -4.51
C ALA A 304 -10.94 -9.80 -5.10
N LYS A 305 -12.18 -9.95 -4.62
CA LYS A 305 -13.14 -10.92 -5.18
C LYS A 305 -13.42 -10.61 -6.65
N SER A 306 -13.63 -9.35 -7.00
CA SER A 306 -13.90 -8.92 -8.38
C SER A 306 -12.68 -9.13 -9.29
N VAL A 307 -11.47 -8.85 -8.78
CA VAL A 307 -10.22 -9.09 -9.51
C VAL A 307 -10.01 -10.58 -9.78
N LYS A 308 -10.21 -11.44 -8.77
CA LYS A 308 -10.08 -12.90 -8.93
C LYS A 308 -11.08 -13.46 -9.94
N ALA A 309 -12.34 -13.01 -9.88
CA ALA A 309 -13.37 -13.40 -10.85
C ALA A 309 -13.03 -12.94 -12.27
N ALA A 310 -12.53 -11.71 -12.43
CA ALA A 310 -12.07 -11.21 -13.72
C ALA A 310 -10.87 -12.01 -14.25
N MET A 311 -9.92 -12.38 -13.40
CA MET A 311 -8.76 -13.19 -13.80
C MET A 311 -9.17 -14.60 -14.23
N GLU A 312 -10.16 -15.20 -13.59
CA GLU A 312 -10.73 -16.49 -14.01
C GLU A 312 -11.32 -16.40 -15.41
N GLU A 313 -12.09 -15.34 -15.71
CA GLU A 313 -12.66 -15.09 -17.05
C GLU A 313 -11.57 -14.82 -18.10
N ILE A 314 -10.58 -13.98 -17.76
CA ILE A 314 -9.49 -13.63 -18.68
C ILE A 314 -8.62 -14.86 -18.97
N SER A 315 -8.32 -15.67 -17.96
CA SER A 315 -7.45 -16.85 -18.08
C SER A 315 -8.03 -17.94 -18.98
N ALA A 316 -9.34 -17.98 -19.13
CA ALA A 316 -10.02 -18.90 -20.08
C ALA A 316 -9.60 -18.64 -21.54
N ASN A 317 -9.09 -17.45 -21.85
CA ASN A 317 -8.62 -17.06 -23.18
C ASN A 317 -7.07 -17.03 -23.27
N PHE A 318 -6.35 -17.58 -22.31
CA PHE A 318 -4.88 -17.63 -22.37
C PHE A 318 -4.43 -18.61 -23.46
N PRO A 319 -3.32 -18.32 -24.16
CA PRO A 319 -2.66 -19.30 -25.01
C PRO A 319 -2.30 -20.56 -24.22
N GLU A 320 -2.30 -21.70 -24.91
CA GLU A 320 -1.91 -22.97 -24.31
C GLU A 320 -0.46 -22.89 -23.78
N GLY A 321 -0.25 -23.32 -22.53
CA GLY A 321 1.02 -23.22 -21.82
C GLY A 321 1.21 -21.95 -20.99
N MET A 322 0.28 -20.99 -21.04
CA MET A 322 0.27 -19.83 -20.14
C MET A 322 -0.61 -20.07 -18.92
N SER A 323 -0.17 -19.59 -17.78
CA SER A 323 -0.92 -19.63 -16.51
C SER A 323 -0.72 -18.34 -15.72
N TYR A 324 -1.53 -18.19 -14.68
CA TYR A 324 -1.31 -17.11 -13.71
C TYR A 324 -1.34 -17.65 -12.28
N GLU A 325 -0.63 -16.96 -11.41
CA GLU A 325 -0.65 -17.19 -9.97
C GLU A 325 -0.87 -15.89 -9.22
N ILE A 326 -1.43 -15.96 -8.03
CA ILE A 326 -1.60 -14.83 -7.13
C ILE A 326 -0.74 -15.09 -5.88
N PRO A 327 0.58 -14.82 -5.94
CA PRO A 327 1.48 -15.10 -4.84
C PRO A 327 1.21 -14.24 -3.62
N PHE A 328 0.82 -12.99 -3.82
CA PHE A 328 0.53 -12.04 -2.75
C PHE A 328 -0.92 -11.56 -2.82
N ASP A 329 -1.63 -11.70 -1.71
CA ASP A 329 -3.00 -11.23 -1.52
C ASP A 329 -3.19 -10.72 -0.09
N MET A 330 -3.26 -9.38 0.03
CA MET A 330 -3.46 -8.71 1.31
C MET A 330 -4.77 -9.10 1.99
N THR A 331 -5.79 -9.50 1.22
CA THR A 331 -7.08 -9.89 1.79
C THR A 331 -7.03 -11.18 2.60
N THR A 332 -6.06 -12.04 2.35
CA THR A 332 -5.81 -13.22 3.18
C THR A 332 -5.49 -12.80 4.62
N TYR A 333 -4.54 -11.86 4.78
CA TYR A 333 -4.18 -11.33 6.09
C TYR A 333 -5.34 -10.56 6.75
N ILE A 334 -6.05 -9.71 5.99
CA ILE A 334 -7.22 -8.98 6.50
C ILE A 334 -8.30 -9.95 6.96
N SER A 335 -8.60 -10.98 6.19
CA SER A 335 -9.61 -12.01 6.51
C SER A 335 -9.26 -12.78 7.79
N GLU A 336 -8.02 -13.23 7.92
CA GLU A 336 -7.55 -13.93 9.12
C GLU A 336 -7.60 -13.03 10.35
N SER A 337 -7.14 -11.78 10.23
CA SER A 337 -7.19 -10.80 11.33
C SER A 337 -8.63 -10.54 11.79
N ILE A 338 -9.56 -10.36 10.85
CA ILE A 338 -10.97 -10.15 11.15
C ILE A 338 -11.59 -11.43 11.76
N HIS A 339 -11.23 -12.60 11.26
CA HIS A 339 -11.72 -13.87 11.79
C HIS A 339 -11.31 -14.08 13.26
N GLU A 340 -10.03 -13.81 13.59
CA GLU A 340 -9.56 -13.87 14.99
C GLU A 340 -10.27 -12.86 15.89
N VAL A 341 -10.58 -11.67 15.38
CA VAL A 341 -11.35 -10.66 16.12
C VAL A 341 -12.80 -11.13 16.34
N TYR A 342 -13.46 -11.70 15.34
CA TYR A 342 -14.82 -12.25 15.50
C TYR A 342 -14.82 -13.42 16.50
N LYS A 343 -13.84 -14.29 16.44
CA LYS A 343 -13.68 -15.38 17.41
C LYS A 343 -13.50 -14.84 18.83
N THR A 344 -12.62 -13.86 19.01
CA THR A 344 -12.39 -13.19 20.30
C THR A 344 -13.65 -12.49 20.82
N LEU A 345 -14.39 -11.83 19.93
CA LEU A 345 -15.67 -11.16 20.25
C LEU A 345 -16.70 -12.19 20.75
N PHE A 346 -16.79 -13.34 20.08
CA PHE A 346 -17.70 -14.41 20.46
C PHE A 346 -17.28 -15.08 21.77
N GLU A 347 -15.99 -15.34 21.97
CA GLU A 347 -15.43 -15.87 23.23
C GLU A 347 -15.67 -14.89 24.38
N ALA A 348 -15.45 -13.59 24.17
CA ALA A 348 -15.72 -12.56 25.15
C ALA A 348 -17.22 -12.52 25.53
N LEU A 349 -18.11 -12.62 24.54
CA LEU A 349 -19.55 -12.65 24.78
C LEU A 349 -19.96 -13.88 25.61
N ILE A 350 -19.42 -15.06 25.28
CA ILE A 350 -19.69 -16.31 26.05
C ILE A 350 -19.19 -16.15 27.49
N LEU A 351 -17.97 -15.64 27.68
CA LEU A 351 -17.40 -15.40 29.00
C LEU A 351 -18.25 -14.45 29.83
N VAL A 352 -18.68 -13.35 29.22
CA VAL A 352 -19.58 -12.35 29.85
C VAL A 352 -20.89 -13.02 30.26
N VAL A 353 -21.53 -13.77 29.37
CA VAL A 353 -22.78 -14.51 29.65
C VAL A 353 -22.58 -15.47 30.82
N LEU A 354 -21.46 -16.21 30.85
CA LEU A 354 -21.15 -17.15 31.92
C LEU A 354 -20.97 -16.44 33.28
N VAL A 355 -20.20 -15.34 33.30
CA VAL A 355 -19.97 -14.54 34.52
C VAL A 355 -21.30 -13.95 35.04
N VAL A 356 -22.10 -13.35 34.14
CA VAL A 356 -23.42 -12.80 34.49
C VAL A 356 -24.35 -13.87 35.01
N PHE A 357 -24.37 -15.05 34.38
CA PHE A 357 -25.17 -16.18 34.85
C PHE A 357 -24.74 -16.67 36.23
N LEU A 358 -23.44 -16.76 36.51
CA LEU A 358 -22.92 -17.13 37.83
C LEU A 358 -23.22 -16.08 38.89
N SER A 359 -23.21 -14.80 38.53
CA SER A 359 -23.52 -13.68 39.42
C SER A 359 -25.01 -13.64 39.78
N LEU A 360 -25.89 -13.58 38.75
CA LEU A 360 -27.34 -13.45 38.94
C LEU A 360 -28.02 -14.76 39.34
N GLN A 361 -27.40 -15.91 39.07
CA GLN A 361 -27.92 -17.25 39.40
C GLN A 361 -29.37 -17.54 38.91
N SER A 362 -29.81 -16.74 37.92
CA SER A 362 -31.15 -16.81 37.36
C SER A 362 -31.05 -16.69 35.81
N TRP A 363 -31.47 -17.77 35.09
CA TRP A 363 -31.42 -17.72 33.61
C TRP A 363 -32.30 -16.62 33.02
N ARG A 364 -33.41 -16.28 33.70
CA ARG A 364 -34.30 -15.22 33.24
C ARG A 364 -33.69 -13.85 33.39
N ALA A 365 -33.00 -13.58 34.47
CA ALA A 365 -32.24 -12.37 34.68
C ALA A 365 -31.09 -12.25 33.68
N THR A 366 -30.39 -13.35 33.39
CA THR A 366 -29.25 -13.40 32.47
C THR A 366 -29.66 -13.12 31.02
N VAL A 367 -30.86 -13.54 30.58
CA VAL A 367 -31.36 -13.28 29.22
C VAL A 367 -31.43 -11.75 28.92
N ILE A 368 -31.66 -10.91 29.91
CA ILE A 368 -31.83 -9.46 29.70
C ILE A 368 -30.54 -8.82 29.22
N PRO A 369 -29.38 -8.95 29.88
CA PRO A 369 -28.10 -8.48 29.36
C PRO A 369 -27.68 -9.16 28.04
N ILE A 370 -27.98 -10.48 27.88
CA ILE A 370 -27.66 -11.22 26.64
C ILE A 370 -28.35 -10.60 25.42
N VAL A 371 -29.55 -10.08 25.57
CA VAL A 371 -30.28 -9.41 24.48
C VAL A 371 -29.82 -7.96 24.32
N ALA A 372 -29.55 -7.24 25.41
CA ALA A 372 -29.19 -5.83 25.40
C ALA A 372 -27.83 -5.56 24.70
N VAL A 373 -26.82 -6.41 24.97
CA VAL A 373 -25.46 -6.24 24.44
C VAL A 373 -25.41 -6.31 22.91
N PRO A 374 -25.93 -7.36 22.24
CA PRO A 374 -25.93 -7.41 20.77
C PRO A 374 -26.67 -6.24 20.13
N ILE A 375 -27.77 -5.77 20.72
CA ILE A 375 -28.52 -4.62 20.18
C ILE A 375 -27.64 -3.36 20.16
N SER A 376 -26.91 -3.10 21.23
CA SER A 376 -26.01 -1.94 21.33
C SER A 376 -24.82 -2.05 20.37
N LEU A 377 -24.21 -3.23 20.28
CA LEU A 377 -23.06 -3.47 19.39
C LEU A 377 -23.45 -3.42 17.92
N ILE A 378 -24.56 -4.09 17.53
CA ILE A 378 -25.05 -4.06 16.16
C ILE A 378 -25.45 -2.63 15.76
N GLY A 379 -26.15 -1.93 16.66
CA GLY A 379 -26.54 -0.55 16.42
C GLY A 379 -25.36 0.40 16.17
N THR A 380 -24.19 0.11 16.75
CA THR A 380 -22.99 0.91 16.57
C THR A 380 -22.53 0.92 15.10
N PHE A 381 -22.69 -0.17 14.34
CA PHE A 381 -22.33 -0.21 12.91
C PHE A 381 -23.13 0.80 12.09
N GLY A 382 -24.40 1.07 12.45
CA GLY A 382 -25.20 2.09 11.77
C GLY A 382 -24.62 3.50 11.96
N PHE A 383 -24.14 3.83 13.14
CA PHE A 383 -23.47 5.11 13.39
C PHE A 383 -22.08 5.17 12.75
N MET A 384 -21.33 4.07 12.73
CA MET A 384 -20.05 4.00 12.01
C MET A 384 -20.24 4.35 10.53
N LEU A 385 -21.29 3.85 9.89
CA LEU A 385 -21.62 4.19 8.51
C LEU A 385 -21.93 5.68 8.35
N ILE A 386 -22.75 6.27 9.25
CA ILE A 386 -23.09 7.70 9.21
C ILE A 386 -21.85 8.59 9.37
N PHE A 387 -20.87 8.18 10.18
CA PHE A 387 -19.62 8.92 10.38
C PHE A 387 -18.57 8.64 9.30
N GLY A 388 -18.85 7.79 8.31
CA GLY A 388 -17.91 7.42 7.25
C GLY A 388 -16.72 6.61 7.76
N PHE A 389 -16.93 5.77 8.78
CA PHE A 389 -15.89 4.88 9.31
C PHE A 389 -15.83 3.59 8.51
N SER A 390 -14.73 2.84 8.68
CA SER A 390 -14.57 1.51 8.13
C SER A 390 -14.63 0.43 9.22
N LEU A 391 -14.96 -0.78 8.82
CA LEU A 391 -14.78 -1.96 9.65
C LEU A 391 -13.30 -2.36 9.58
N ASN A 392 -12.56 -2.10 10.65
CA ASN A 392 -11.12 -2.34 10.73
C ASN A 392 -10.72 -2.87 12.11
N ILE A 393 -9.46 -3.30 12.24
CA ILE A 393 -8.95 -3.91 13.48
C ILE A 393 -9.21 -3.00 14.69
N LEU A 394 -9.03 -1.68 14.57
CA LEU A 394 -9.20 -0.74 15.68
C LEU A 394 -10.68 -0.57 16.08
N THR A 395 -11.58 -0.44 15.11
CA THR A 395 -13.01 -0.34 15.39
C THR A 395 -13.56 -1.62 16.01
N LEU A 396 -13.09 -2.80 15.56
CA LEU A 396 -13.45 -4.08 16.15
C LEU A 396 -12.86 -4.27 17.56
N LEU A 397 -11.62 -3.83 17.81
CA LEU A 397 -11.04 -3.79 19.15
C LEU A 397 -11.84 -2.87 20.10
N GLY A 398 -12.29 -1.71 19.56
CA GLY A 398 -13.20 -0.80 20.28
C GLY A 398 -14.50 -1.49 20.68
N LEU A 399 -15.08 -2.30 19.78
CA LEU A 399 -16.28 -3.08 20.06
C LEU A 399 -16.05 -4.18 21.13
N ILE A 400 -14.91 -4.89 21.07
CA ILE A 400 -14.53 -5.88 22.10
C ILE A 400 -14.44 -5.21 23.47
N LEU A 401 -13.75 -4.06 23.54
CA LEU A 401 -13.65 -3.32 24.81
C LEU A 401 -15.00 -2.82 25.27
N ALA A 402 -15.85 -2.37 24.34
CA ALA A 402 -17.20 -1.90 24.65
C ALA A 402 -18.08 -3.00 25.23
N ILE A 403 -17.90 -4.31 24.91
CA ILE A 403 -18.71 -5.40 25.48
C ILE A 403 -18.67 -5.37 27.00
N GLY A 404 -17.48 -5.25 27.59
CA GLY A 404 -17.32 -5.21 29.04
C GLY A 404 -18.01 -4.01 29.70
N ILE A 405 -18.02 -2.86 29.01
CA ILE A 405 -18.64 -1.62 29.52
C ILE A 405 -20.15 -1.65 29.33
N VAL A 406 -20.60 -2.10 28.15
CA VAL A 406 -22.02 -2.12 27.73
C VAL A 406 -22.86 -3.10 28.57
N VAL A 407 -22.27 -4.23 28.96
CA VAL A 407 -22.99 -5.23 29.76
C VAL A 407 -23.33 -4.73 31.15
N ASP A 408 -22.51 -3.84 31.72
CA ASP A 408 -22.65 -3.35 33.10
C ASP A 408 -23.96 -2.55 33.29
N ASP A 409 -24.31 -1.69 32.36
CA ASP A 409 -25.57 -0.92 32.40
C ASP A 409 -26.80 -1.84 32.56
N ALA A 410 -26.85 -2.93 31.81
CA ALA A 410 -27.98 -3.87 31.87
C ALA A 410 -27.96 -4.71 33.15
N ILE A 411 -26.77 -5.09 33.66
CA ILE A 411 -26.61 -5.85 34.90
C ILE A 411 -27.12 -5.01 36.10
N VAL A 412 -26.70 -3.75 36.22
CA VAL A 412 -27.09 -2.85 37.31
C VAL A 412 -28.59 -2.70 37.38
N VAL A 413 -29.27 -2.59 36.22
CA VAL A 413 -30.74 -2.52 36.17
C VAL A 413 -31.38 -3.78 36.72
N VAL A 414 -30.92 -4.96 36.23
CA VAL A 414 -31.47 -6.27 36.61
C VAL A 414 -31.26 -6.54 38.11
N GLU A 415 -30.03 -6.32 38.59
CA GLU A 415 -29.64 -6.57 39.99
C GLU A 415 -30.47 -5.69 40.94
N ASN A 416 -30.65 -4.42 40.64
CA ASN A 416 -31.44 -3.51 41.49
C ASN A 416 -32.91 -3.89 41.48
N VAL A 417 -33.45 -4.35 40.35
CA VAL A 417 -34.86 -4.83 40.30
C VAL A 417 -35.00 -6.10 41.10
N GLU A 418 -34.09 -7.09 40.97
CA GLU A 418 -34.12 -8.32 41.77
C GLU A 418 -33.97 -8.02 43.26
N HIS A 419 -33.09 -7.11 43.66
CA HIS A 419 -32.92 -6.68 45.04
C HIS A 419 -34.20 -6.09 45.64
N LEU A 420 -34.91 -5.24 44.92
CA LEU A 420 -36.18 -4.66 45.38
C LEU A 420 -37.30 -5.71 45.44
N MET A 421 -37.31 -6.70 44.51
CA MET A 421 -38.26 -7.79 44.53
C MET A 421 -38.02 -8.70 45.75
N GLU A 422 -36.77 -8.94 46.15
CA GLU A 422 -36.42 -9.80 47.30
C GLU A 422 -36.64 -9.05 48.62
N THR A 423 -36.20 -7.82 48.75
CA THR A 423 -36.22 -7.07 50.02
C THR A 423 -37.61 -6.47 50.35
N GLU A 424 -38.27 -5.90 49.35
CA GLU A 424 -39.55 -5.25 49.57
C GLU A 424 -40.75 -6.08 49.09
N LYS A 425 -40.50 -7.28 48.51
CA LYS A 425 -41.53 -8.21 47.99
C LYS A 425 -42.47 -7.57 46.98
N LEU A 426 -41.95 -6.63 46.18
CA LEU A 426 -42.71 -5.96 45.15
C LEU A 426 -42.94 -6.85 43.92
N SER A 427 -44.00 -6.57 43.18
CA SER A 427 -44.19 -7.17 41.84
C SER A 427 -43.06 -6.76 40.90
N PRO A 428 -42.69 -7.57 39.86
CA PRO A 428 -41.67 -7.21 38.91
C PRO A 428 -41.87 -5.84 38.28
N TYR A 429 -43.11 -5.46 37.97
CA TYR A 429 -43.47 -4.17 37.40
C TYR A 429 -43.21 -3.00 38.40
N GLU A 430 -43.65 -3.12 39.65
CA GLU A 430 -43.49 -2.10 40.68
C GLU A 430 -41.99 -1.96 41.06
N ALA A 431 -41.30 -3.08 41.21
CA ALA A 431 -39.87 -3.12 41.51
C ALA A 431 -39.07 -2.40 40.38
N THR A 432 -39.40 -2.68 39.12
CA THR A 432 -38.72 -2.05 37.97
C THR A 432 -38.99 -0.54 37.94
N LYS A 433 -40.22 -0.12 38.17
CA LYS A 433 -40.59 1.32 38.18
C LYS A 433 -39.89 2.08 39.31
N LYS A 434 -39.74 1.44 40.48
CA LYS A 434 -39.04 2.01 41.63
C LYS A 434 -37.52 2.03 41.40
N ALA A 435 -36.93 0.97 40.89
CA ALA A 435 -35.53 0.88 40.54
C ALA A 435 -35.11 1.98 39.56
N MET A 436 -35.86 2.15 38.49
CA MET A 436 -35.54 3.11 37.43
C MET A 436 -35.63 4.57 37.88
N ASN A 437 -36.47 4.89 38.85
CA ASN A 437 -36.52 6.24 39.42
C ASN A 437 -35.21 6.66 40.12
N GLY A 438 -34.48 5.69 40.69
CA GLY A 438 -33.18 5.91 41.33
C GLY A 438 -31.99 5.78 40.36
N LEU A 439 -32.06 4.79 39.46
CA LEU A 439 -30.92 4.41 38.61
C LEU A 439 -30.77 5.24 37.34
N ALA A 440 -31.87 5.78 36.78
CA ALA A 440 -31.80 6.42 35.47
C ALA A 440 -30.81 7.61 35.41
N SER A 441 -30.74 8.41 36.48
CA SER A 441 -29.76 9.50 36.56
C SER A 441 -28.32 9.02 36.69
N ALA A 442 -28.10 7.91 37.39
CA ALA A 442 -26.77 7.31 37.55
C ALA A 442 -26.27 6.72 36.23
N LEU A 443 -27.11 5.98 35.51
CA LEU A 443 -26.76 5.40 34.19
C LEU A 443 -26.44 6.48 33.16
N ILE A 444 -27.21 7.57 33.11
CA ILE A 444 -26.90 8.71 32.24
C ILE A 444 -25.57 9.37 32.65
N ALA A 445 -25.34 9.54 33.94
CA ALA A 445 -24.14 10.18 34.44
C ALA A 445 -22.88 9.33 34.13
N THR A 446 -22.90 8.00 34.34
CA THR A 446 -21.79 7.11 34.01
C THR A 446 -21.46 7.14 32.53
N SER A 447 -22.46 7.10 31.65
CA SER A 447 -22.26 7.17 30.20
C SER A 447 -21.71 8.51 29.75
N LEU A 448 -22.19 9.61 30.32
CA LEU A 448 -21.64 10.95 30.03
C LEU A 448 -20.20 11.10 30.49
N VAL A 449 -19.84 10.51 31.65
CA VAL A 449 -18.44 10.48 32.13
C VAL A 449 -17.56 9.69 31.18
N LEU A 450 -18.01 8.52 30.71
CA LEU A 450 -17.28 7.72 29.74
C LEU A 450 -17.11 8.47 28.41
N CYS A 451 -18.16 9.12 27.91
CA CYS A 451 -18.08 9.96 26.72
C CYS A 451 -17.11 11.15 26.93
N ALA A 452 -17.11 11.75 28.13
CA ALA A 452 -16.19 12.85 28.44
C ALA A 452 -14.71 12.40 28.48
N VAL A 453 -14.44 11.13 28.65
CA VAL A 453 -13.09 10.55 28.54
C VAL A 453 -12.73 10.22 27.09
N PHE A 454 -13.61 9.55 26.34
CA PHE A 454 -13.29 9.04 25.01
C PHE A 454 -13.42 10.11 23.91
N VAL A 455 -14.44 10.95 23.94
CA VAL A 455 -14.69 11.95 22.89
C VAL A 455 -13.53 12.95 22.71
N PRO A 456 -12.91 13.52 23.76
CA PRO A 456 -11.78 14.44 23.58
C PRO A 456 -10.59 13.85 22.84
N VAL A 457 -10.35 12.54 22.95
CA VAL A 457 -9.26 11.85 22.23
C VAL A 457 -9.48 11.90 20.71
N SER A 458 -10.73 11.98 20.26
CA SER A 458 -11.07 12.08 18.83
C SER A 458 -10.68 13.41 18.19
N PHE A 459 -10.35 14.43 18.99
CA PHE A 459 -9.89 15.75 18.52
C PHE A 459 -8.36 15.89 18.45
N LEU A 460 -7.61 14.83 18.74
CA LEU A 460 -6.17 14.82 18.53
C LEU A 460 -5.88 15.04 17.03
N SER A 461 -4.87 15.84 16.73
CA SER A 461 -4.41 16.11 15.36
C SER A 461 -3.41 15.06 14.88
N GLY A 462 -3.18 15.03 13.57
CA GLY A 462 -2.21 14.16 12.92
C GLY A 462 -2.66 12.69 12.79
N ILE A 463 -1.72 11.84 12.39
CA ILE A 463 -1.97 10.40 12.12
C ILE A 463 -2.50 9.67 13.37
N THR A 464 -1.90 9.95 14.53
CA THR A 464 -2.33 9.36 15.81
C THR A 464 -3.79 9.73 16.13
N GLY A 465 -4.17 10.98 15.89
CA GLY A 465 -5.55 11.43 16.10
C GLY A 465 -6.55 10.71 15.20
N GLN A 466 -6.21 10.52 13.91
CA GLN A 466 -7.07 9.80 12.96
C GLN A 466 -7.26 8.32 13.37
N LEU A 467 -6.19 7.65 13.82
CA LEU A 467 -6.27 6.28 14.35
C LEU A 467 -7.23 6.18 15.54
N TYR A 468 -6.99 7.00 16.54
CA TYR A 468 -7.80 6.94 17.78
C TYR A 468 -9.22 7.43 17.59
N ARG A 469 -9.49 8.30 16.62
CA ARG A 469 -10.83 8.84 16.36
C ARG A 469 -11.85 7.75 16.11
N GLN A 470 -11.57 6.81 15.20
CA GLN A 470 -12.51 5.72 14.91
C GLN A 470 -12.70 4.80 16.12
N PHE A 471 -11.61 4.44 16.80
CA PHE A 471 -11.64 3.61 18.01
C PHE A 471 -12.48 4.23 19.12
N THR A 472 -12.20 5.48 19.51
CA THR A 472 -12.84 6.13 20.65
C THR A 472 -14.30 6.51 20.39
N ILE A 473 -14.63 6.96 19.18
CA ILE A 473 -16.01 7.24 18.79
C ILE A 473 -16.85 5.96 18.75
N THR A 474 -16.30 4.85 18.26
CA THR A 474 -16.97 3.55 18.27
C THR A 474 -17.33 3.13 19.71
N ILE A 475 -16.41 3.28 20.67
CA ILE A 475 -16.69 3.00 22.08
C ILE A 475 -17.75 3.95 22.61
N ALA A 476 -17.62 5.25 22.39
CA ALA A 476 -18.55 6.26 22.89
C ALA A 476 -19.98 6.01 22.38
N VAL A 477 -20.15 5.71 21.09
CA VAL A 477 -21.43 5.36 20.48
C VAL A 477 -22.00 4.08 21.09
N SER A 478 -21.18 3.03 21.24
CA SER A 478 -21.61 1.76 21.86
C SER A 478 -22.13 1.97 23.27
N VAL A 479 -21.45 2.80 24.07
CA VAL A 479 -21.85 3.14 25.44
C VAL A 479 -23.14 3.94 25.45
N LEU A 480 -23.31 4.94 24.57
CA LEU A 480 -24.56 5.70 24.46
C LEU A 480 -25.74 4.82 24.07
N LEU A 481 -25.54 3.91 23.09
CA LEU A 481 -26.58 2.96 22.71
C LEU A 481 -26.90 1.98 23.85
N SER A 482 -25.90 1.53 24.62
CA SER A 482 -26.09 0.72 25.82
C SER A 482 -27.02 1.42 26.80
N THR A 483 -26.76 2.68 27.09
CA THR A 483 -27.59 3.48 28.00
C THR A 483 -29.00 3.62 27.49
N VAL A 484 -29.18 3.85 26.19
CA VAL A 484 -30.53 3.90 25.58
C VAL A 484 -31.25 2.55 25.76
N VAL A 485 -30.58 1.43 25.52
CA VAL A 485 -31.16 0.08 25.71
C VAL A 485 -31.42 -0.22 27.16
N ALA A 486 -30.51 0.17 28.09
CA ALA A 486 -30.70 0.01 29.54
C ALA A 486 -31.81 0.85 30.12
N LEU A 487 -32.12 2.00 29.51
CA LEU A 487 -33.23 2.86 29.95
C LEU A 487 -34.56 2.50 29.27
N THR A 488 -34.55 1.76 28.17
CA THR A 488 -35.76 1.43 27.39
C THR A 488 -36.13 -0.04 27.45
N LEU A 489 -35.27 -0.91 26.84
CA LEU A 489 -35.59 -2.34 26.68
C LEU A 489 -35.37 -3.13 27.98
N SER A 490 -34.24 -2.92 28.67
CA SER A 490 -33.89 -3.72 29.84
C SER A 490 -34.93 -3.63 30.96
N PRO A 491 -35.48 -2.44 31.31
CA PRO A 491 -36.58 -2.35 32.28
C PRO A 491 -37.86 -3.05 31.82
N VAL A 492 -38.18 -2.96 30.53
CA VAL A 492 -39.34 -3.66 29.98
C VAL A 492 -39.19 -5.18 30.11
N MET A 493 -38.02 -5.69 29.77
CA MET A 493 -37.72 -7.12 29.91
C MET A 493 -37.74 -7.55 31.39
N CYS A 494 -37.22 -6.72 32.31
CA CYS A 494 -37.31 -6.98 33.74
C CYS A 494 -38.78 -7.13 34.20
N SER A 495 -39.66 -6.20 33.79
CA SER A 495 -41.08 -6.23 34.17
C SER A 495 -41.85 -7.42 33.61
N LEU A 496 -41.44 -7.98 32.43
CA LEU A 496 -42.15 -9.06 31.75
C LEU A 496 -41.57 -10.45 32.04
N ILE A 497 -40.25 -10.59 32.22
CA ILE A 497 -39.55 -11.89 32.27
C ILE A 497 -39.24 -12.32 33.69
N LEU A 498 -38.91 -11.36 34.60
CA LEU A 498 -38.58 -11.72 35.98
C LEU A 498 -39.81 -12.24 36.72
N LYS A 499 -39.57 -13.16 37.62
CA LYS A 499 -40.61 -13.73 38.50
C LYS A 499 -40.11 -13.69 39.96
N PRO A 500 -41.00 -13.45 40.93
CA PRO A 500 -40.63 -13.56 42.33
C PRO A 500 -40.00 -14.94 42.63
N ASP A 501 -38.97 -14.94 43.46
CA ASP A 501 -38.30 -16.17 43.83
C ASP A 501 -39.27 -17.12 44.57
N SER A 502 -39.48 -18.31 44.04
CA SER A 502 -40.44 -19.28 44.58
C SER A 502 -39.89 -20.06 45.76
N GLY A 503 -38.81 -19.59 46.41
CA GLY A 503 -38.24 -20.23 47.61
C GLY A 503 -37.67 -21.64 47.40
N LYS A 504 -37.43 -22.07 46.16
CA LYS A 504 -36.83 -23.36 45.85
C LYS A 504 -35.36 -23.38 46.29
N LYS A 505 -34.94 -24.48 46.94
CA LYS A 505 -33.55 -24.70 47.37
C LYS A 505 -32.62 -24.51 46.15
N LYS A 506 -31.71 -23.57 46.24
CA LYS A 506 -30.66 -23.34 45.21
C LYS A 506 -29.82 -24.59 45.04
N ASN A 507 -29.37 -24.87 43.82
CA ASN A 507 -28.53 -26.00 43.46
C ASN A 507 -27.25 -26.02 44.33
N ILE A 508 -26.69 -27.21 44.59
CA ILE A 508 -25.48 -27.40 45.43
C ILE A 508 -24.32 -26.53 44.94
N VAL A 509 -24.18 -26.33 43.61
CA VAL A 509 -23.13 -25.47 43.01
C VAL A 509 -23.30 -24.02 43.41
N PHE A 510 -24.50 -23.45 43.25
CA PHE A 510 -24.79 -22.09 43.65
C PHE A 510 -24.68 -21.83 45.13
N ARG A 511 -25.02 -22.85 45.96
CA ARG A 511 -24.84 -22.76 47.40
C ARG A 511 -23.36 -22.66 47.79
N LYS A 512 -22.48 -23.47 47.18
CA LYS A 512 -21.02 -23.37 47.40
C LYS A 512 -20.46 -22.02 46.93
N ILE A 513 -20.90 -21.53 45.78
CA ILE A 513 -20.49 -20.21 45.27
C ILE A 513 -20.90 -19.11 46.26
N ASN A 514 -22.14 -19.15 46.78
CA ASN A 514 -22.60 -18.17 47.75
C ASN A 514 -21.86 -18.26 49.10
N GLU A 515 -21.55 -19.47 49.56
CA GLU A 515 -20.70 -19.66 50.76
C GLU A 515 -19.30 -19.05 50.55
N TRP A 516 -18.70 -19.25 49.39
CA TRP A 516 -17.40 -18.67 49.05
C TRP A 516 -17.47 -17.14 48.92
N LEU A 517 -18.50 -16.60 48.27
CA LEU A 517 -18.73 -15.14 48.14
C LEU A 517 -18.96 -14.51 49.54
N ASN A 518 -19.74 -15.13 50.42
CA ASN A 518 -19.98 -14.66 51.79
C ASN A 518 -18.69 -14.65 52.60
N LEU A 519 -17.86 -15.74 52.49
CA LEU A 519 -16.55 -15.79 53.12
C LEU A 519 -15.63 -14.68 52.63
N GLY A 520 -15.64 -14.42 51.31
CA GLY A 520 -14.95 -13.29 50.66
C GLY A 520 -15.40 -11.95 51.20
N ASN A 521 -16.72 -11.73 51.31
CA ASN A 521 -17.31 -10.50 51.82
C ASN A 521 -16.91 -10.26 53.29
N HIS A 522 -16.97 -11.26 54.16
CA HIS A 522 -16.51 -11.16 55.54
C HIS A 522 -15.04 -10.74 55.63
N LYS A 523 -14.17 -11.38 54.82
CA LYS A 523 -12.74 -11.01 54.78
C LYS A 523 -12.54 -9.60 54.25
N TYR A 524 -13.27 -9.21 53.20
CA TYR A 524 -13.23 -7.87 52.62
C TYR A 524 -13.60 -6.81 53.63
N VAL A 525 -14.75 -6.96 54.35
CA VAL A 525 -15.17 -6.05 55.38
C VAL A 525 -14.17 -5.95 56.53
N ALA A 526 -13.57 -7.09 56.94
CA ALA A 526 -12.51 -7.10 57.94
C ALA A 526 -11.28 -6.33 57.53
N VAL A 527 -10.84 -6.47 56.24
CA VAL A 527 -9.72 -5.70 55.64
C VAL A 527 -10.05 -4.22 55.59
N ILE A 528 -11.22 -3.85 55.07
CA ILE A 528 -11.66 -2.42 55.00
C ILE A 528 -11.68 -1.79 56.40
N ASN A 529 -12.25 -2.46 57.42
CA ASN A 529 -12.26 -1.93 58.76
C ASN A 529 -10.85 -1.75 59.35
N ARG A 530 -9.88 -2.62 58.99
CA ARG A 530 -8.46 -2.50 59.40
C ARG A 530 -7.79 -1.31 58.66
N VAL A 531 -8.10 -1.13 57.38
CA VAL A 531 -7.57 -0.07 56.52
C VAL A 531 -8.06 1.28 56.98
N ILE A 532 -9.36 1.45 57.26
CA ILE A 532 -9.95 2.70 57.75
C ILE A 532 -9.35 3.12 59.11
N ARG A 533 -9.01 2.14 59.96
CA ARG A 533 -8.33 2.41 61.26
C ARG A 533 -6.91 2.92 61.13
N ASN A 534 -6.24 2.67 60.00
CA ASN A 534 -4.83 3.02 59.75
C ASN A 534 -4.64 3.77 58.44
N PRO A 535 -5.20 4.97 58.23
CA PRO A 535 -5.17 5.66 56.95
C PRO A 535 -3.76 6.00 56.46
N ARG A 536 -2.80 6.23 57.39
CA ARG A 536 -1.39 6.51 57.04
C ARG A 536 -0.72 5.34 56.32
N ARG A 537 -0.96 4.09 56.75
CA ARG A 537 -0.41 2.90 56.09
C ARG A 537 -1.04 2.67 54.71
N LEU A 538 -2.33 2.99 54.57
CA LEU A 538 -2.98 2.94 53.26
C LEU A 538 -2.40 3.97 52.29
N MET A 539 -2.23 5.20 52.76
CA MET A 539 -1.63 6.25 51.92
C MET A 539 -0.17 5.94 51.53
N SER A 540 0.60 5.33 52.44
CA SER A 540 1.96 4.86 52.14
C SER A 540 1.93 3.74 51.09
N ALA A 541 1.03 2.75 51.23
CA ALA A 541 0.87 1.69 50.23
C ALA A 541 0.44 2.24 48.85
N PHE A 542 -0.52 3.17 48.85
CA PHE A 542 -0.95 3.86 47.64
C PHE A 542 0.20 4.64 46.97
N GLY A 543 0.98 5.39 47.75
CA GLY A 543 2.19 6.07 47.28
C GLY A 543 3.20 5.11 46.65
N LEU A 544 3.41 3.93 47.29
CA LEU A 544 4.31 2.92 46.75
C LEU A 544 3.80 2.33 45.41
N VAL A 545 2.50 2.12 45.29
CA VAL A 545 1.88 1.70 44.01
C VAL A 545 2.08 2.75 42.91
N LEU A 546 1.90 4.04 43.22
CA LEU A 546 2.16 5.11 42.26
C LEU A 546 3.62 5.18 41.81
N VAL A 547 4.55 4.99 42.77
CA VAL A 547 6.00 4.91 42.45
C VAL A 547 6.29 3.69 41.58
N ALA A 548 5.70 2.53 41.89
CA ALA A 548 5.85 1.32 41.08
C ALA A 548 5.30 1.52 39.65
N ILE A 549 4.13 2.15 39.50
CA ILE A 549 3.55 2.49 38.18
C ILE A 549 4.51 3.40 37.41
N PHE A 550 5.06 4.42 38.07
CA PHE A 550 6.01 5.33 37.43
C PHE A 550 7.28 4.61 36.97
N ILE A 551 7.84 3.73 37.81
CA ILE A 551 9.02 2.92 37.46
C ILE A 551 8.71 1.98 36.30
N ILE A 552 7.60 1.24 36.34
CA ILE A 552 7.20 0.33 35.28
C ILE A 552 6.99 1.09 33.98
N HIS A 553 6.31 2.24 34.03
CA HIS A 553 6.11 3.08 32.83
C HIS A 553 7.43 3.52 32.18
N ARG A 554 8.49 3.73 32.98
CA ARG A 554 9.83 4.06 32.45
C ARG A 554 10.57 2.85 31.87
N LEU A 555 10.28 1.66 32.33
CA LEU A 555 10.93 0.42 31.90
C LEU A 555 10.27 -0.21 30.68
N VAL A 556 8.97 0.03 30.46
CA VAL A 556 8.24 -0.54 29.32
C VAL A 556 8.58 0.24 28.04
N PRO A 557 9.10 -0.43 27.01
CA PRO A 557 9.35 0.22 25.73
C PRO A 557 8.02 0.68 25.09
N THR A 558 8.05 1.86 24.50
CA THR A 558 6.89 2.44 23.81
C THR A 558 7.02 2.25 22.31
N SER A 559 5.95 1.87 21.66
CA SER A 559 5.85 1.71 20.20
C SER A 559 4.56 2.37 19.72
N PHE A 560 4.54 2.80 18.45
CA PHE A 560 3.34 3.39 17.85
C PHE A 560 2.26 2.31 17.62
N LEU A 561 2.64 1.25 16.96
CA LEU A 561 1.87 0.01 16.81
C LEU A 561 2.84 -1.18 16.94
N PRO A 562 2.39 -2.32 17.44
CA PRO A 562 3.21 -3.53 17.44
C PRO A 562 3.45 -3.99 16.00
N VAL A 563 4.63 -4.57 15.76
CA VAL A 563 4.93 -5.23 14.48
C VAL A 563 4.14 -6.53 14.44
N GLU A 564 3.37 -6.72 13.38
CA GLU A 564 2.56 -7.91 13.15
C GLU A 564 3.15 -8.77 12.03
N ASP A 565 2.98 -10.09 12.13
CA ASP A 565 3.36 -11.03 11.09
C ASP A 565 2.34 -11.00 9.95
N GLN A 566 2.62 -10.24 8.90
CA GLN A 566 1.76 -10.10 7.71
C GLN A 566 1.94 -11.24 6.69
N GLY A 567 2.72 -12.28 7.01
CA GLY A 567 2.91 -13.43 6.14
C GLY A 567 3.92 -13.23 5.02
N TYR A 568 4.65 -12.12 4.96
CA TYR A 568 5.72 -11.88 3.98
C TYR A 568 6.79 -10.94 4.51
N PHE A 569 7.96 -10.98 3.90
CA PHE A 569 9.05 -10.03 4.13
C PHE A 569 9.80 -9.76 2.82
N LYS A 570 10.60 -8.73 2.81
CA LYS A 570 11.38 -8.32 1.65
C LYS A 570 12.86 -8.50 1.90
N ILE A 571 13.58 -8.89 0.85
CA ILE A 571 15.04 -8.96 0.82
C ILE A 571 15.50 -8.04 -0.31
N GLU A 572 16.39 -7.12 0.01
CA GLU A 572 17.11 -6.33 -0.99
C GLU A 572 18.54 -6.83 -1.10
N LEU A 573 18.93 -7.23 -2.29
CA LEU A 573 20.29 -7.60 -2.65
C LEU A 573 20.97 -6.39 -3.29
N GLU A 574 22.08 -5.95 -2.70
CA GLU A 574 22.88 -4.84 -3.17
C GLU A 574 24.26 -5.32 -3.59
N LEU A 575 24.50 -5.32 -4.89
CA LEU A 575 25.81 -5.61 -5.47
C LEU A 575 26.65 -4.32 -5.51
N PRO A 576 27.98 -4.45 -5.70
CA PRO A 576 28.84 -3.28 -5.93
C PRO A 576 28.33 -2.43 -7.08
N GLU A 577 28.43 -1.13 -6.94
CA GLU A 577 27.96 -0.18 -7.94
C GLU A 577 28.65 -0.39 -9.30
N GLY A 578 27.86 -0.29 -10.37
CA GLY A 578 28.30 -0.62 -11.72
C GLY A 578 28.19 -2.11 -12.09
N ALA A 579 27.63 -2.96 -11.20
CA ALA A 579 27.31 -4.34 -11.57
C ALA A 579 26.23 -4.34 -12.68
N THR A 580 26.42 -5.24 -13.66
CA THR A 580 25.46 -5.44 -14.74
C THR A 580 24.23 -6.19 -14.23
N LEU A 581 23.10 -6.04 -14.94
CA LEU A 581 21.87 -6.77 -14.63
C LEU A 581 22.11 -8.29 -14.62
N GLU A 582 22.91 -8.82 -15.58
CA GLU A 582 23.21 -10.24 -15.64
C GLU A 582 23.97 -10.74 -14.41
N ARG A 583 24.96 -9.98 -13.92
CA ARG A 583 25.66 -10.30 -12.68
C ARG A 583 24.71 -10.31 -11.48
N THR A 584 23.81 -9.33 -11.40
CA THR A 584 22.80 -9.24 -10.34
C THR A 584 21.82 -10.41 -10.43
N ARG A 585 21.38 -10.78 -11.65
CA ARG A 585 20.51 -11.94 -11.88
C ARG A 585 21.10 -13.24 -11.35
N VAL A 586 22.38 -13.52 -11.63
CA VAL A 586 23.04 -14.74 -11.14
C VAL A 586 22.98 -14.86 -9.61
N VAL A 587 23.18 -13.74 -8.88
CA VAL A 587 23.08 -13.71 -7.42
C VAL A 587 21.62 -13.85 -6.97
N THR A 588 20.70 -13.18 -7.66
CA THR A 588 19.26 -13.28 -7.39
C THR A 588 18.75 -14.70 -7.57
N ASP A 589 19.07 -15.36 -8.68
CA ASP A 589 18.65 -16.74 -8.97
C ASP A 589 19.15 -17.71 -7.89
N ARG A 590 20.39 -17.54 -7.42
CA ARG A 590 20.95 -18.34 -6.32
C ARG A 590 20.19 -18.12 -5.01
N ALA A 591 19.82 -16.87 -4.71
CA ALA A 591 19.03 -16.55 -3.52
C ALA A 591 17.62 -17.12 -3.62
N VAL A 592 16.98 -17.04 -4.80
CA VAL A 592 15.66 -17.62 -5.05
C VAL A 592 15.69 -19.14 -4.84
N GLN A 593 16.65 -19.84 -5.45
CA GLN A 593 16.81 -21.31 -5.31
C GLN A 593 17.06 -21.75 -3.87
N TYR A 594 17.72 -20.92 -3.04
CA TYR A 594 17.87 -21.17 -1.62
C TYR A 594 16.54 -21.01 -0.88
N LEU A 595 15.81 -19.91 -1.15
CA LEU A 595 14.54 -19.61 -0.49
C LEU A 595 13.44 -20.60 -0.83
N GLU A 596 13.37 -21.10 -2.05
CA GLU A 596 12.40 -22.13 -2.47
C GLU A 596 12.54 -23.45 -1.69
N LYS A 597 13.74 -23.76 -1.25
CA LYS A 597 14.01 -24.96 -0.45
C LYS A 597 13.58 -24.80 1.03
N ASN A 598 13.28 -23.57 1.44
CA ASN A 598 12.88 -23.29 2.81
C ASN A 598 11.42 -23.77 3.03
N PRO A 599 11.16 -24.68 4.02
CA PRO A 599 9.85 -25.30 4.21
C PRO A 599 8.74 -24.31 4.56
N TYR A 600 9.08 -23.11 5.00
CA TYR A 600 8.13 -22.07 5.42
C TYR A 600 7.78 -21.07 4.31
N VAL A 601 8.49 -21.11 3.19
CA VAL A 601 8.26 -20.22 2.03
C VAL A 601 7.25 -20.87 1.09
N ALA A 602 6.30 -20.07 0.60
CA ALA A 602 5.31 -20.46 -0.39
C ALA A 602 5.72 -19.97 -1.79
N TYR A 603 6.08 -18.67 -1.89
CA TYR A 603 6.50 -18.05 -3.15
C TYR A 603 7.67 -17.10 -2.92
N VAL A 604 8.51 -16.98 -3.94
CA VAL A 604 9.57 -15.98 -4.01
C VAL A 604 9.40 -15.19 -5.31
N GLN A 605 8.94 -13.96 -5.19
CA GLN A 605 8.85 -13.03 -6.31
C GLN A 605 10.14 -12.20 -6.35
N ASN A 606 10.73 -12.03 -7.51
CA ASN A 606 11.92 -11.18 -7.69
C ASN A 606 11.70 -10.08 -8.73
N VAL A 607 12.30 -8.93 -8.47
CA VAL A 607 12.44 -7.82 -9.42
C VAL A 607 13.89 -7.40 -9.41
N THR A 608 14.61 -7.75 -10.48
CA THR A 608 16.04 -7.45 -10.64
C THR A 608 16.19 -6.18 -11.46
N GLY A 609 17.14 -5.31 -11.08
CA GLY A 609 17.39 -4.03 -11.74
C GLY A 609 16.55 -2.86 -11.19
N SER A 610 15.86 -3.07 -10.10
CA SER A 610 15.06 -2.03 -9.43
C SER A 610 15.02 -2.22 -7.92
N SER A 611 14.88 -1.14 -7.19
CA SER A 611 14.65 -1.12 -5.75
C SER A 611 13.67 -0.02 -5.39
N PRO A 612 12.74 -0.23 -4.44
CA PRO A 612 11.82 0.81 -3.97
C PRO A 612 12.53 2.04 -3.41
N ARG A 613 13.73 1.85 -2.85
CA ARG A 613 14.51 2.92 -2.21
C ARG A 613 15.27 3.81 -3.20
N VAL A 614 15.81 3.21 -4.26
CA VAL A 614 16.73 3.90 -5.20
C VAL A 614 16.13 4.04 -6.60
N GLY A 615 15.02 3.36 -6.89
CA GLY A 615 14.45 3.29 -8.23
C GLY A 615 15.19 2.30 -9.15
N SER A 616 15.27 2.59 -10.44
CA SER A 616 15.95 1.73 -11.41
C SER A 616 17.46 1.74 -11.22
N ASN A 617 18.03 0.60 -10.84
CA ASN A 617 19.47 0.37 -10.67
C ASN A 617 19.80 -1.10 -10.91
N GLN A 618 20.63 -1.40 -11.93
CA GLN A 618 20.98 -2.75 -12.34
C GLN A 618 21.75 -3.55 -11.26
N ALA A 619 22.42 -2.88 -10.33
CA ALA A 619 23.14 -3.51 -9.23
C ALA A 619 22.23 -3.90 -8.03
N ARG A 620 20.93 -3.79 -8.19
CA ARG A 620 19.95 -4.06 -7.13
C ARG A 620 18.93 -5.11 -7.55
N SER A 621 18.51 -5.90 -6.58
CA SER A 621 17.39 -6.82 -6.77
C SER A 621 16.54 -6.83 -5.50
N GLU A 622 15.22 -6.78 -5.66
CA GLU A 622 14.25 -6.95 -4.57
C GLU A 622 13.58 -8.32 -4.71
N LEU A 623 13.59 -9.08 -3.60
CA LEU A 623 12.80 -10.30 -3.48
C LEU A 623 11.69 -10.08 -2.46
N THR A 624 10.48 -10.41 -2.85
CA THR A 624 9.34 -10.51 -1.92
C THR A 624 9.13 -11.99 -1.60
N VAL A 625 9.39 -12.35 -0.34
CA VAL A 625 9.28 -13.72 0.15
C VAL A 625 7.94 -13.89 0.84
N ILE A 626 7.04 -14.63 0.23
CA ILE A 626 5.70 -14.92 0.73
C ILE A 626 5.75 -16.24 1.50
N LEU A 627 5.33 -16.19 2.74
CA LEU A 627 5.35 -17.35 3.64
C LEU A 627 4.08 -18.17 3.51
N LYS A 628 4.17 -19.44 3.89
CA LYS A 628 3.01 -20.31 4.05
C LYS A 628 2.05 -19.79 5.13
N PRO A 629 0.77 -20.16 5.09
CA PRO A 629 -0.20 -19.79 6.13
C PRO A 629 0.32 -20.06 7.55
N TRP A 630 -0.10 -19.23 8.51
CA TRP A 630 0.37 -19.28 9.90
C TRP A 630 0.21 -20.66 10.56
N GLU A 631 -0.88 -21.38 10.24
CA GLU A 631 -1.14 -22.75 10.74
C GLU A 631 -0.08 -23.76 10.28
N GLU A 632 0.42 -23.64 9.04
CA GLU A 632 1.42 -24.53 8.47
C GLU A 632 2.84 -24.25 9.00
N ARG A 633 3.09 -23.05 9.50
CA ARG A 633 4.39 -22.64 10.06
C ARG A 633 4.67 -23.17 11.48
N LYS A 634 3.71 -23.88 12.09
CA LYS A 634 3.85 -24.54 13.42
C LYS A 634 4.31 -23.60 14.53
N GLY A 635 3.90 -22.34 14.52
CA GLY A 635 4.21 -21.35 15.55
C GLY A 635 5.61 -20.71 15.43
N ILE A 636 6.32 -20.90 14.34
CA ILE A 636 7.57 -20.18 14.06
C ILE A 636 7.23 -18.76 13.60
N SER A 637 7.80 -17.76 14.30
CA SER A 637 7.61 -16.35 13.96
C SER A 637 8.38 -15.95 12.71
N ILE A 638 7.89 -14.91 12.02
CA ILE A 638 8.55 -14.31 10.87
C ILE A 638 9.98 -13.85 11.22
N ASP A 639 10.19 -13.27 12.42
CA ASP A 639 11.50 -12.80 12.87
C ASP A 639 12.53 -13.93 12.92
N LYS A 640 12.11 -15.14 13.38
CA LYS A 640 13.01 -16.28 13.42
C LYS A 640 13.34 -16.82 12.03
N ILE A 641 12.36 -16.78 11.12
CA ILE A 641 12.61 -17.16 9.71
C ILE A 641 13.59 -16.17 9.09
N MET A 642 13.36 -14.86 9.28
CA MET A 642 14.25 -13.80 8.77
C MET A 642 15.66 -13.92 9.33
N GLU A 643 15.83 -14.18 10.64
CA GLU A 643 17.14 -14.35 11.27
C GLU A 643 17.92 -15.51 10.61
N ASN A 644 17.27 -16.64 10.38
CA ASN A 644 17.90 -17.78 9.72
C ASN A 644 18.31 -17.45 8.27
N VAL A 645 17.39 -16.84 7.52
CA VAL A 645 17.64 -16.42 6.13
C VAL A 645 18.77 -15.38 6.06
N GLU A 646 18.81 -14.43 6.99
CA GLU A 646 19.88 -13.43 7.03
C GLU A 646 21.25 -14.07 7.32
N GLN A 647 21.31 -15.05 8.23
CA GLN A 647 22.55 -15.76 8.52
C GLN A 647 23.08 -16.53 7.30
N ASP A 648 22.20 -17.25 6.60
CA ASP A 648 22.57 -18.06 5.45
C ASP A 648 22.95 -17.19 4.23
N LEU A 649 22.23 -16.09 4.00
CA LEU A 649 22.54 -15.18 2.89
C LEU A 649 23.75 -14.27 3.15
N LYS A 650 24.18 -14.07 4.40
CA LYS A 650 25.45 -13.39 4.72
C LYS A 650 26.69 -14.12 4.19
N GLU A 651 26.58 -15.40 3.86
CA GLU A 651 27.64 -16.16 3.22
C GLU A 651 27.89 -15.79 1.75
N TYR A 652 27.05 -14.89 1.16
CA TYR A 652 27.23 -14.41 -0.21
C TYR A 652 28.14 -13.16 -0.22
N PRO A 653 29.45 -13.32 -0.51
CA PRO A 653 30.41 -12.21 -0.43
C PRO A 653 30.22 -11.18 -1.55
N GLU A 654 29.43 -11.53 -2.58
CA GLU A 654 29.26 -10.70 -3.76
C GLU A 654 28.24 -9.57 -3.56
N CYS A 655 27.40 -9.63 -2.51
CA CYS A 655 26.36 -8.65 -2.27
C CYS A 655 26.17 -8.36 -0.78
N LYS A 656 25.63 -7.19 -0.49
CA LYS A 656 25.03 -6.87 0.81
C LYS A 656 23.57 -7.28 0.79
N VAL A 657 23.08 -7.83 1.89
CA VAL A 657 21.71 -8.34 2.02
C VAL A 657 20.99 -7.56 3.11
N TYR A 658 19.85 -6.98 2.77
CA TYR A 658 19.00 -6.26 3.71
C TYR A 658 17.64 -6.92 3.77
N LEU A 659 17.24 -7.37 4.95
CA LEU A 659 15.90 -7.90 5.19
C LEU A 659 15.03 -6.84 5.85
N SER A 660 13.78 -6.77 5.45
CA SER A 660 12.82 -5.85 6.05
C SER A 660 11.41 -6.46 6.07
N THR A 661 10.70 -6.19 7.16
CA THR A 661 9.26 -6.43 7.23
C THR A 661 8.52 -5.29 6.51
N PRO A 662 7.30 -5.51 6.03
CA PRO A 662 6.46 -4.43 5.54
C PRO A 662 6.20 -3.39 6.64
N PRO A 663 5.91 -2.13 6.29
CA PRO A 663 5.51 -1.15 7.27
C PRO A 663 4.21 -1.58 7.95
N VAL A 664 4.07 -1.31 9.24
CA VAL A 664 2.87 -1.69 10.01
C VAL A 664 1.61 -1.06 9.41
N ILE A 665 1.72 0.17 8.92
CA ILE A 665 0.64 0.85 8.21
C ILE A 665 1.04 0.98 6.74
N PRO A 666 0.30 0.37 5.81
CA PRO A 666 0.57 0.51 4.38
C PRO A 666 0.56 1.99 3.95
N GLY A 667 1.61 2.39 3.23
CA GLY A 667 1.77 3.77 2.75
C GLY A 667 2.45 4.74 3.72
N LEU A 668 2.78 4.32 4.95
CA LEU A 668 3.63 5.06 5.87
C LEU A 668 5.04 4.44 5.89
N GLY A 669 5.92 4.93 5.02
CA GLY A 669 7.27 4.39 4.83
C GLY A 669 7.32 3.24 3.82
N THR A 670 8.54 2.77 3.54
CA THR A 670 8.82 1.69 2.57
C THR A 670 9.10 0.35 3.25
N SER A 671 9.45 0.38 4.53
CA SER A 671 9.78 -0.80 5.34
C SER A 671 9.48 -0.55 6.81
N GLY A 672 9.46 -1.60 7.62
CA GLY A 672 9.45 -1.48 9.08
C GLY A 672 10.74 -0.83 9.60
N GLY A 673 10.65 -0.14 10.74
CA GLY A 673 11.75 0.59 11.36
C GLY A 673 11.58 2.12 11.30
N PHE A 674 12.66 2.86 11.02
CA PHE A 674 12.60 4.31 10.84
C PHE A 674 13.36 4.73 9.58
N GLU A 675 12.96 5.84 9.01
CA GLU A 675 13.58 6.49 7.86
C GLU A 675 13.96 7.93 8.23
N MET A 676 15.16 8.35 7.82
CA MET A 676 15.69 9.68 8.11
C MET A 676 16.26 10.30 6.84
N GLN A 677 15.99 11.58 6.64
CA GLN A 677 16.58 12.38 5.55
C GLN A 677 17.74 13.21 6.09
N LEU A 678 18.90 13.09 5.44
CA LEU A 678 20.07 13.92 5.69
C LEU A 678 20.20 14.95 4.58
N GLU A 679 20.11 16.22 4.92
CA GLU A 679 20.14 17.33 3.99
C GLU A 679 21.44 18.12 4.03
N ALA A 680 22.00 18.45 2.87
CA ALA A 680 23.02 19.50 2.73
C ALA A 680 22.34 20.87 2.55
N ARG A 681 22.64 21.81 3.44
CA ARG A 681 22.07 23.18 3.40
C ARG A 681 23.17 24.24 3.24
N GLY A 682 22.81 25.38 2.66
CA GLY A 682 23.72 26.52 2.46
C GLY A 682 24.81 26.19 1.45
N GLU A 683 26.07 26.37 1.84
CA GLU A 683 27.25 26.14 0.99
C GLU A 683 27.78 24.69 1.03
N ALA A 684 27.06 23.77 1.72
CA ALA A 684 27.48 22.38 1.82
C ALA A 684 27.42 21.71 0.44
N THR A 685 28.51 21.08 0.05
CA THR A 685 28.66 20.37 -1.22
C THR A 685 28.14 18.93 -1.13
N PHE A 686 28.00 18.26 -2.28
CA PHE A 686 27.69 16.84 -2.33
C PHE A 686 28.71 15.99 -1.56
N ASP A 687 30.00 16.33 -1.65
CA ASP A 687 31.06 15.60 -0.93
C ASP A 687 30.93 15.76 0.59
N ASN A 688 30.51 16.93 1.07
CA ASN A 688 30.23 17.14 2.49
C ASN A 688 29.05 16.27 2.95
N LEU A 689 28.02 16.10 2.11
CA LEU A 689 26.89 15.25 2.39
C LEU A 689 27.30 13.76 2.46
N VAL A 690 28.13 13.30 1.53
CA VAL A 690 28.67 11.93 1.52
C VAL A 690 29.45 11.67 2.80
N GLN A 691 30.40 12.55 3.15
CA GLN A 691 31.23 12.40 4.38
C GLN A 691 30.38 12.39 5.65
N ALA A 692 29.34 13.24 5.70
CA ALA A 692 28.42 13.27 6.83
C ALA A 692 27.60 11.98 6.94
N ALA A 693 27.11 11.46 5.80
CA ALA A 693 26.37 10.19 5.74
C ALA A 693 27.26 9.02 6.19
N ASP A 694 28.48 8.90 5.68
CA ASP A 694 29.41 7.85 6.07
C ASP A 694 29.77 7.90 7.55
N THR A 695 30.00 9.11 8.07
CA THR A 695 30.27 9.34 9.49
C THR A 695 29.09 8.91 10.35
N LEU A 696 27.87 9.29 9.95
CA LEU A 696 26.65 8.89 10.63
C LEU A 696 26.48 7.37 10.64
N MET A 697 26.63 6.72 9.48
CA MET A 697 26.55 5.27 9.35
C MET A 697 27.58 4.54 10.21
N TYR A 698 28.83 5.03 10.24
CA TYR A 698 29.90 4.47 11.06
C TYR A 698 29.59 4.50 12.55
N TYR A 699 29.05 5.64 13.06
CA TYR A 699 28.67 5.72 14.46
C TYR A 699 27.38 4.95 14.77
N ALA A 700 26.38 4.99 13.89
CA ALA A 700 25.12 4.29 14.07
C ALA A 700 25.30 2.75 14.16
N GLN A 701 26.20 2.17 13.38
CA GLN A 701 26.52 0.73 13.44
C GLN A 701 27.11 0.26 14.78
N LYS A 702 27.63 1.19 15.62
CA LYS A 702 28.14 0.85 16.94
C LYS A 702 27.05 0.72 18.01
N HIS A 703 25.85 1.18 17.71
CA HIS A 703 24.69 1.07 18.58
C HIS A 703 23.98 -0.25 18.38
N LYS A 704 23.92 -1.06 19.43
CA LYS A 704 23.31 -2.41 19.39
C LYS A 704 21.80 -2.37 19.18
N GLU A 705 21.19 -1.22 19.43
CA GLU A 705 19.75 -0.97 19.26
C GLU A 705 19.37 -0.77 17.78
N LEU A 706 20.36 -0.58 16.89
CA LEU A 706 20.18 -0.32 15.47
C LEU A 706 20.69 -1.50 14.65
N THR A 707 19.84 -2.03 13.76
CA THR A 707 20.17 -3.11 12.83
C THR A 707 19.69 -2.78 11.43
N GLY A 708 20.26 -3.37 10.40
CA GLY A 708 19.81 -3.22 9.01
C GLY A 708 19.97 -1.80 8.46
N LEU A 709 20.98 -1.06 8.94
CA LEU A 709 21.24 0.31 8.48
C LEU A 709 21.65 0.33 7.00
N SER A 710 21.01 1.18 6.21
CA SER A 710 21.32 1.37 4.79
C SER A 710 21.18 2.84 4.39
N SER A 711 21.88 3.24 3.33
CA SER A 711 21.77 4.56 2.71
C SER A 711 21.33 4.43 1.26
N SER A 712 20.47 5.34 0.79
CA SER A 712 20.10 5.45 -0.63
C SER A 712 21.13 6.26 -1.45
N LEU A 713 22.05 6.97 -0.76
CA LEU A 713 23.07 7.76 -1.41
C LEU A 713 24.12 6.86 -2.07
N GLN A 714 24.35 7.07 -3.36
CA GLN A 714 25.34 6.36 -4.16
C GLN A 714 26.41 7.37 -4.62
N SER A 715 27.62 7.25 -4.09
CA SER A 715 28.73 8.18 -4.37
C SER A 715 29.86 7.55 -5.18
N GLU A 716 29.94 6.22 -5.27
CA GLU A 716 31.09 5.50 -5.79
C GLU A 716 30.86 4.89 -7.19
N ILE A 717 29.98 5.48 -8.01
CA ILE A 717 29.71 4.95 -9.35
C ILE A 717 30.80 5.42 -10.31
N PRO A 718 31.55 4.49 -10.94
CA PRO A 718 32.55 4.85 -11.95
C PRO A 718 31.89 5.54 -13.14
N GLN A 719 32.42 6.70 -13.54
CA GLN A 719 31.93 7.46 -14.68
C GLN A 719 33.08 7.71 -15.67
N LEU A 720 32.78 7.67 -16.96
CA LEU A 720 33.70 8.11 -18.03
C LEU A 720 33.36 9.55 -18.36
N TYR A 721 34.35 10.42 -18.24
CA TYR A 721 34.23 11.80 -18.69
C TYR A 721 34.64 11.89 -20.16
N PHE A 722 33.75 12.36 -21.01
CA PHE A 722 34.01 12.56 -22.45
C PHE A 722 34.30 14.04 -22.69
N ASP A 723 35.58 14.36 -22.87
CA ASP A 723 36.05 15.72 -23.15
C ASP A 723 36.05 15.97 -24.66
N VAL A 724 35.16 16.85 -25.10
CA VAL A 724 35.00 17.23 -26.51
C VAL A 724 35.80 18.47 -26.79
N ASP A 725 36.80 18.36 -27.68
CA ASP A 725 37.54 19.50 -28.24
C ASP A 725 36.59 20.31 -29.15
N ARG A 726 35.93 21.30 -28.56
CA ARG A 726 34.93 22.14 -29.23
C ARG A 726 35.52 23.00 -30.38
N ASP A 727 36.77 23.40 -30.23
CA ASP A 727 37.46 24.20 -31.25
C ASP A 727 37.73 23.33 -32.49
N LYS A 728 38.24 22.13 -32.28
CA LYS A 728 38.47 21.15 -33.34
C LYS A 728 37.18 20.76 -34.06
N VAL A 729 36.09 20.53 -33.33
CA VAL A 729 34.76 20.22 -33.90
C VAL A 729 34.30 21.38 -34.80
N LYS A 730 34.43 22.63 -34.33
CA LYS A 730 34.07 23.82 -35.11
C LYS A 730 34.97 24.03 -36.34
N MET A 731 36.29 23.79 -36.21
CA MET A 731 37.24 23.86 -37.32
C MET A 731 36.92 22.84 -38.42
N LEU A 732 36.43 21.67 -38.06
CA LEU A 732 36.01 20.63 -38.99
C LEU A 732 34.63 20.88 -39.61
N GLY A 733 33.94 21.95 -39.21
CA GLY A 733 32.61 22.31 -39.71
C GLY A 733 31.49 21.37 -39.23
N VAL A 734 31.73 20.55 -38.18
CA VAL A 734 30.75 19.63 -37.65
C VAL A 734 29.87 20.37 -36.63
N PRO A 735 28.53 20.22 -36.66
CA PRO A 735 27.68 20.68 -35.60
C PRO A 735 27.97 19.94 -34.30
N LEU A 736 28.13 20.63 -33.18
CA LEU A 736 28.38 19.99 -31.87
C LEU A 736 27.23 19.07 -31.42
N ALA A 737 26.01 19.42 -31.84
CA ALA A 737 24.82 18.60 -31.60
C ALA A 737 24.94 17.19 -32.23
N ASP A 738 25.55 17.09 -33.43
CA ASP A 738 25.73 15.83 -34.14
C ASP A 738 26.75 14.92 -33.40
N VAL A 739 27.79 15.51 -32.81
CA VAL A 739 28.75 14.76 -31.98
C VAL A 739 28.04 14.13 -30.79
N PHE A 740 27.25 14.93 -30.05
CA PHE A 740 26.53 14.40 -28.90
C PHE A 740 25.41 13.42 -29.26
N SER A 741 24.70 13.67 -30.39
CA SER A 741 23.65 12.73 -30.83
C SER A 741 24.21 11.40 -31.29
N THR A 742 25.39 11.40 -31.92
CA THR A 742 26.10 10.17 -32.31
C THR A 742 26.59 9.41 -31.08
N MET A 743 27.22 10.09 -30.13
CA MET A 743 27.60 9.48 -28.83
C MET A 743 26.39 8.83 -28.16
N LYS A 744 25.31 9.57 -28.05
CA LYS A 744 24.07 9.09 -27.41
C LYS A 744 23.50 7.87 -28.13
N ALA A 745 23.53 7.85 -29.45
CA ALA A 745 23.04 6.71 -30.24
C ALA A 745 23.93 5.48 -30.12
N TYR A 746 25.24 5.65 -29.92
CA TYR A 746 26.18 4.53 -29.86
C TYR A 746 26.26 3.95 -28.46
N THR A 747 26.37 4.77 -27.44
CA THR A 747 26.52 4.31 -26.04
C THR A 747 25.19 4.12 -25.29
N GLY A 748 24.17 4.86 -25.70
CA GLY A 748 22.81 4.80 -25.12
C GLY A 748 21.77 4.33 -26.13
N SER A 749 20.63 5.02 -26.16
CA SER A 749 19.59 4.85 -27.17
C SER A 749 18.96 6.18 -27.53
N VAL A 750 18.53 6.33 -28.78
CA VAL A 750 17.85 7.52 -29.27
C VAL A 750 16.44 7.16 -29.69
N TYR A 751 15.46 7.76 -29.01
CA TYR A 751 14.08 7.72 -29.46
C TYR A 751 13.93 8.55 -30.75
N VAL A 752 13.26 7.98 -31.76
CA VAL A 752 13.09 8.62 -33.06
C VAL A 752 11.65 9.06 -33.29
N ASN A 753 10.72 8.12 -33.25
CA ASN A 753 9.28 8.30 -33.44
C ASN A 753 8.52 7.08 -32.95
N ASP A 754 7.23 7.00 -33.29
CA ASP A 754 6.36 5.91 -32.87
C ASP A 754 5.89 5.05 -34.05
N PHE A 755 5.47 3.82 -33.76
CA PHE A 755 4.79 2.93 -34.70
C PHE A 755 3.55 2.33 -34.06
N ASN A 756 2.61 1.85 -34.88
CA ASN A 756 1.35 1.30 -34.41
C ASN A 756 1.35 -0.23 -34.57
N MET A 757 1.05 -0.94 -33.47
CA MET A 757 0.86 -2.39 -33.47
C MET A 757 -0.11 -2.79 -32.36
N PHE A 758 -0.94 -3.80 -32.56
CA PHE A 758 -1.94 -4.27 -31.57
C PHE A 758 -2.84 -3.17 -31.00
N ASN A 759 -3.26 -2.20 -31.83
CA ASN A 759 -4.03 -1.01 -31.44
C ASN A 759 -3.36 -0.14 -30.37
N ARG A 760 -2.04 -0.22 -30.26
CA ARG A 760 -1.23 0.56 -29.34
C ARG A 760 -0.09 1.27 -30.07
N ILE A 761 0.43 2.31 -29.43
CA ILE A 761 1.56 3.08 -29.92
C ILE A 761 2.81 2.58 -29.20
N TYR A 762 3.80 2.17 -29.98
CA TYR A 762 5.11 1.72 -29.52
C TYR A 762 6.21 2.62 -30.08
N LYS A 763 7.32 2.66 -29.37
CA LYS A 763 8.44 3.55 -29.69
C LYS A 763 9.44 2.90 -30.66
N VAL A 764 10.09 3.73 -31.47
CA VAL A 764 11.22 3.33 -32.33
C VAL A 764 12.50 3.91 -31.77
N TYR A 765 13.49 3.05 -31.53
CA TYR A 765 14.80 3.44 -31.00
C TYR A 765 15.92 3.11 -31.96
N ILE A 766 16.97 3.95 -31.98
CA ILE A 766 18.26 3.63 -32.63
C ILE A 766 19.32 3.48 -31.55
N GLN A 767 20.11 2.41 -31.67
CA GLN A 767 21.27 2.15 -30.82
C GLN A 767 22.33 1.43 -31.66
N ALA A 768 23.62 1.57 -31.34
CA ALA A 768 24.64 0.73 -31.94
C ALA A 768 24.51 -0.72 -31.46
N GLU A 769 24.86 -1.67 -32.31
CA GLU A 769 24.88 -3.09 -31.94
C GLU A 769 25.90 -3.36 -30.84
N ALA A 770 25.68 -4.40 -30.01
CA ALA A 770 26.44 -4.69 -28.80
C ALA A 770 27.97 -4.65 -28.97
N PRO A 771 28.59 -5.28 -29.99
CA PRO A 771 30.05 -5.28 -30.15
C PRO A 771 30.67 -3.86 -30.23
N TYR A 772 29.90 -2.85 -30.64
CA TYR A 772 30.40 -1.49 -30.78
C TYR A 772 30.32 -0.66 -29.50
N ARG A 773 29.78 -1.20 -28.38
CA ARG A 773 29.57 -0.51 -27.11
C ARG A 773 30.02 -1.29 -25.87
N GLU A 774 30.67 -2.44 -26.07
CA GLU A 774 31.15 -3.29 -24.97
C GLU A 774 32.40 -2.75 -24.30
N HIS A 775 33.27 -2.08 -25.07
CA HIS A 775 34.55 -1.56 -24.59
C HIS A 775 34.69 -0.05 -24.81
N LYS A 776 35.35 0.64 -23.87
CA LYS A 776 35.65 2.07 -23.97
C LYS A 776 36.37 2.47 -25.24
N ASP A 777 37.24 1.57 -25.79
CA ASP A 777 38.03 1.81 -27.00
C ASP A 777 37.17 1.84 -28.26
N ASN A 778 35.98 1.25 -28.22
CA ASN A 778 35.03 1.28 -29.33
C ASN A 778 34.41 2.68 -29.57
N ILE A 779 34.53 3.60 -28.59
CA ILE A 779 34.14 5.00 -28.76
C ILE A 779 34.98 5.70 -29.82
N ASN A 780 36.16 5.23 -30.11
CA ASN A 780 37.06 5.77 -31.11
C ASN A 780 36.78 5.30 -32.54
N LEU A 781 35.87 4.32 -32.69
CA LEU A 781 35.42 3.80 -33.99
C LEU A 781 34.25 4.65 -34.53
#